data_d9bbc7c4e70205bd0ec091968fab455b
#
_entry.id   d9bbc7c4e70205bd0ec091968fab455b
#
_cell.length_a   1.000
_cell.length_b   1.000
_cell.length_c   1.000
_cell.angle_alpha   90.00
_cell.angle_beta   90.00
_cell.angle_gamma   90.00
#
_symmetry.space_group_name_H-M   'P 1'
#
loop_
_entity.id
_entity.type
_entity.pdbx_description
1 polymer ?
#
loop_
_entity_poly.entity_id
_entity_poly.type
_entity_poly.pdbx_seq_one_letter_code
_entity_poly.pdbx_strand_id
1 'polypeptide(L)'
;MRIVEFLDDWYFSYDGHEEELVKIPHTHTMMPPNYLDAKAYQFKSLYRKSLSLAPRFKGERFFLTFDGVATTAKVFVNDELIFHHEGGYTPFEVEIPSGDIELKVEVDGAEQVHIPPFGGVIDYLTYAGMYREVYLKRVSSVYIEDIFVRGSASKVIDVDVTLSSTTSVDKLDVMISHEKNVVRAIQVPILNQKVVHLTTLMKQAKLWDLEHPYLYTVEVRLKKGDEVIDVASTRFGFRDAQFRSDGFYLNDQLVKLVGLSRHQCYPGVGDAMPRLLQERDAEILKQELGLNMVRTSHYPQSKHFLNRCDELGLLVFEEVPGWQSVGESESWHYLMLQNVQDMILRDRNHPSIVLWGVGVNDSADDESLYTKANLLAHDLDPTRQTGGGGQFGHHQFFEDVYTFDDFSNAPLLSTKKVVKDSKIPYLVSAHTGHMYPTKRYDNEEQRLEQAMRHVKVMNKMMGSKRISGAIGCCLFDYPTHMEFGSGDGMCYHGVLDFNRIPKLSAFVYASQQEEIPVMEVGTSFNIGEHAGGILGPIYVFTNCDYVNLFKNDVLIKGFYPNHREFKYLKHPPILIDDLIGDMLQEEEGMTKWDADNVKKVLMASSMHGMNLPPRYKLRMAIAILRYGISVEEEMGMYGKYVGNLKDSHTVYRLEGYKGGQLVKTKCLGSVRNPRLVAKADYEVVPLHETYEINRIVVQVRCENGIVLPYAFDSLRVETLGPIELVGHAPAIVGGAAAIYVKTTGKGMGDVMIRSGQFGDCEVEFAII
;
A
#
# COMPACT_ATOMS: atom_id res chain seq x y z
N MET A 1 -38.89 -3.44 -0.72
CA MET A 1 -37.67 -3.51 0.06
C MET A 1 -36.49 -3.74 -0.87
N ARG A 2 -35.43 -2.98 -0.73
CA ARG A 2 -34.20 -3.05 -1.54
C ARG A 2 -33.61 -4.46 -1.55
N ILE A 3 -33.14 -4.90 -2.69
CA ILE A 3 -32.24 -6.03 -2.89
C ILE A 3 -31.04 -5.53 -3.70
N VAL A 4 -29.84 -5.92 -3.30
CA VAL A 4 -28.61 -5.72 -4.07
C VAL A 4 -28.03 -7.11 -4.30
N GLU A 5 -27.85 -7.44 -5.56
CA GLU A 5 -27.39 -8.75 -6.03
C GLU A 5 -26.10 -8.56 -6.84
N PHE A 6 -25.07 -9.30 -6.51
CA PHE A 6 -23.84 -9.29 -7.28
C PHE A 6 -24.02 -10.03 -8.61
N LEU A 7 -23.60 -9.42 -9.70
CA LEU A 7 -23.67 -10.00 -11.03
C LEU A 7 -22.32 -10.57 -11.43
N ASP A 8 -22.08 -11.81 -11.05
CA ASP A 8 -20.96 -12.62 -11.52
C ASP A 8 -21.30 -13.30 -12.87
N ASP A 9 -20.35 -14.01 -13.47
CA ASP A 9 -20.51 -14.80 -14.70
C ASP A 9 -21.01 -14.00 -15.92
N TRP A 10 -20.07 -13.37 -16.62
CA TRP A 10 -20.33 -12.65 -17.87
C TRP A 10 -19.68 -13.36 -19.05
N TYR A 11 -20.33 -13.35 -20.22
CA TYR A 11 -19.70 -13.72 -21.46
C TYR A 11 -18.81 -12.56 -21.94
N PHE A 12 -17.55 -12.84 -22.17
CA PHE A 12 -16.51 -11.88 -22.55
C PHE A 12 -15.92 -12.22 -23.90
N SER A 13 -15.72 -11.22 -24.76
CA SER A 13 -14.97 -11.34 -26.01
C SER A 13 -14.20 -10.05 -26.31
N TYR A 14 -13.10 -10.16 -27.07
CA TYR A 14 -12.28 -9.05 -27.51
C TYR A 14 -11.58 -9.36 -28.83
N ASP A 15 -11.38 -8.35 -29.69
CA ASP A 15 -10.59 -8.39 -30.93
C ASP A 15 -10.78 -9.66 -31.81
N GLY A 16 -12.00 -10.19 -31.91
CA GLY A 16 -12.33 -11.35 -32.72
C GLY A 16 -11.99 -12.71 -32.08
N HIS A 17 -11.59 -12.73 -30.80
CA HIS A 17 -11.45 -13.96 -30.03
C HIS A 17 -12.82 -14.58 -29.73
N GLU A 18 -12.85 -15.91 -29.58
CA GLU A 18 -14.06 -16.61 -29.17
C GLU A 18 -14.53 -16.13 -27.79
N GLU A 19 -15.84 -16.16 -27.61
CA GLU A 19 -16.49 -15.74 -26.36
C GLU A 19 -16.20 -16.76 -25.25
N GLU A 20 -15.83 -16.28 -24.07
CA GLU A 20 -15.59 -17.09 -22.88
C GLU A 20 -16.41 -16.60 -21.67
N LEU A 21 -16.69 -17.51 -20.73
CA LEU A 21 -17.38 -17.17 -19.49
C LEU A 21 -16.35 -16.70 -18.45
N VAL A 22 -16.52 -15.48 -17.95
CA VAL A 22 -15.60 -14.87 -16.99
C VAL A 22 -16.32 -14.43 -15.72
N LYS A 23 -15.58 -14.36 -14.63
CA LYS A 23 -16.04 -13.81 -13.34
C LYS A 23 -15.55 -12.39 -13.15
N ILE A 24 -16.37 -11.55 -12.52
CA ILE A 24 -16.01 -10.17 -12.18
C ILE A 24 -15.44 -10.16 -10.73
N PRO A 25 -14.39 -9.36 -10.42
CA PRO A 25 -13.64 -8.40 -11.27
C PRO A 25 -12.87 -9.06 -12.41
N HIS A 26 -12.77 -8.41 -13.55
CA HIS A 26 -12.12 -8.99 -14.72
C HIS A 26 -11.35 -7.94 -15.53
N THR A 27 -10.16 -8.30 -15.97
CA THR A 27 -9.45 -7.70 -17.08
C THR A 27 -9.15 -8.78 -18.12
N HIS A 28 -8.50 -8.43 -19.18
CA HIS A 28 -8.03 -9.42 -20.15
C HIS A 28 -7.07 -10.42 -19.47
N THR A 29 -6.57 -11.37 -20.17
CA THR A 29 -5.70 -12.44 -19.69
C THR A 29 -4.54 -11.97 -18.80
N MET A 30 -3.85 -12.95 -18.28
CA MET A 30 -2.68 -12.83 -17.45
C MET A 30 -1.66 -11.81 -17.95
N MET A 31 -1.39 -10.79 -17.10
CA MET A 31 -0.36 -9.81 -17.35
C MET A 31 1.03 -10.41 -17.11
N PRO A 32 1.98 -10.27 -18.04
CA PRO A 32 3.37 -10.57 -17.73
C PRO A 32 3.90 -9.67 -16.61
N PRO A 33 4.92 -10.10 -15.85
CA PRO A 33 5.42 -9.33 -14.71
C PRO A 33 6.14 -8.03 -15.11
N ASN A 34 6.63 -7.92 -16.34
CA ASN A 34 7.36 -6.79 -16.91
C ASN A 34 7.32 -6.84 -18.44
N TYR A 35 7.87 -5.83 -19.12
CA TYR A 35 7.84 -5.67 -20.59
C TYR A 35 6.41 -5.74 -21.17
N LEU A 36 5.44 -5.10 -20.50
CA LEU A 36 4.05 -5.12 -20.94
C LEU A 36 3.88 -4.38 -22.28
N ASP A 37 3.26 -5.05 -23.25
CA ASP A 37 2.76 -4.38 -24.45
C ASP A 37 1.43 -3.68 -24.11
N ALA A 38 1.22 -2.47 -24.63
CA ALA A 38 -0.02 -1.72 -24.44
C ALA A 38 -1.28 -2.52 -24.81
N LYS A 39 -1.19 -3.39 -25.82
CA LYS A 39 -2.29 -4.29 -26.22
C LYS A 39 -2.71 -5.28 -25.15
N ALA A 40 -1.85 -5.58 -24.18
CA ALA A 40 -2.17 -6.48 -23.08
C ALA A 40 -3.07 -5.85 -22.02
N TYR A 41 -3.10 -4.50 -21.91
CA TYR A 41 -3.89 -3.78 -20.92
C TYR A 41 -4.80 -2.68 -21.49
N GLN A 42 -4.64 -2.31 -22.78
CA GLN A 42 -5.47 -1.34 -23.49
C GLN A 42 -6.10 -2.01 -24.72
N PHE A 43 -7.32 -2.45 -24.60
CA PHE A 43 -8.04 -3.17 -25.64
C PHE A 43 -9.52 -2.83 -25.62
N LYS A 44 -10.24 -3.18 -26.72
CA LYS A 44 -11.70 -3.11 -26.78
C LYS A 44 -12.29 -4.47 -26.51
N SER A 45 -13.31 -4.50 -25.68
CA SER A 45 -13.97 -5.73 -25.27
C SER A 45 -15.47 -5.58 -25.19
N LEU A 46 -16.12 -6.72 -25.16
CA LEU A 46 -17.55 -6.86 -25.06
C LEU A 46 -17.91 -7.83 -23.96
N TYR A 47 -18.75 -7.39 -23.02
CA TYR A 47 -19.34 -8.24 -21.99
C TYR A 47 -20.82 -8.39 -22.26
N ARG A 48 -21.35 -9.62 -22.14
CA ARG A 48 -22.76 -9.92 -22.34
C ARG A 48 -23.35 -10.73 -21.19
N LYS A 49 -24.60 -10.46 -20.83
CA LYS A 49 -25.34 -11.20 -19.82
C LYS A 49 -26.84 -11.13 -20.06
N SER A 50 -27.51 -12.28 -20.02
CA SER A 50 -28.96 -12.37 -20.08
C SER A 50 -29.54 -12.27 -18.66
N LEU A 51 -30.57 -11.44 -18.47
CA LEU A 51 -31.29 -11.32 -17.20
C LEU A 51 -32.82 -11.46 -17.43
N SER A 52 -33.48 -12.11 -16.47
CA SER A 52 -34.95 -12.17 -16.43
C SER A 52 -35.44 -11.40 -15.19
N LEU A 53 -35.97 -10.20 -15.39
CA LEU A 53 -36.31 -9.24 -14.35
C LEU A 53 -37.83 -9.11 -14.19
N ALA A 54 -38.46 -10.10 -13.53
CA ALA A 54 -39.87 -9.99 -13.17
C ALA A 54 -40.04 -9.07 -11.94
N PRO A 55 -40.86 -8.00 -12.04
CA PRO A 55 -41.16 -7.15 -10.90
C PRO A 55 -41.96 -7.93 -9.84
N ARG A 56 -41.53 -7.83 -8.57
CA ARG A 56 -42.20 -8.46 -7.40
C ARG A 56 -43.49 -7.69 -7.00
N PHE A 57 -43.52 -6.40 -7.34
CA PHE A 57 -44.65 -5.50 -7.10
C PHE A 57 -44.69 -4.37 -8.12
N LYS A 58 -45.83 -3.73 -8.24
CA LYS A 58 -45.99 -2.61 -9.19
C LYS A 58 -45.10 -1.42 -8.85
N GLY A 59 -44.31 -0.99 -9.84
CA GLY A 59 -43.42 0.17 -9.70
C GLY A 59 -42.03 -0.18 -9.08
N GLU A 60 -41.65 -1.46 -9.04
CA GLU A 60 -40.28 -1.85 -8.76
C GLU A 60 -39.36 -1.34 -9.89
N ARG A 61 -38.19 -0.79 -9.51
CA ARG A 61 -37.19 -0.26 -10.44
C ARG A 61 -35.89 -1.08 -10.31
N PHE A 62 -35.17 -1.18 -11.41
CA PHE A 62 -33.94 -1.96 -11.53
C PHE A 62 -32.79 -1.06 -11.96
N PHE A 63 -31.69 -1.14 -11.28
CA PHE A 63 -30.48 -0.39 -11.60
C PHE A 63 -29.28 -1.34 -11.66
N LEU A 64 -28.43 -1.12 -12.64
CA LEU A 64 -27.08 -1.68 -12.67
C LEU A 64 -26.11 -0.68 -12.10
N THR A 65 -25.33 -1.07 -11.11
CA THR A 65 -24.24 -0.28 -10.55
C THR A 65 -22.91 -0.93 -10.91
N PHE A 66 -22.07 -0.20 -11.59
CA PHE A 66 -20.70 -0.59 -11.95
C PHE A 66 -19.73 0.17 -11.05
N ASP A 67 -18.94 -0.54 -10.23
CA ASP A 67 -18.00 0.09 -9.30
C ASP A 67 -16.71 0.58 -9.99
N GLY A 68 -16.40 0.06 -11.18
CA GLY A 68 -15.29 0.55 -12.01
C GLY A 68 -15.15 -0.20 -13.34
N VAL A 69 -15.12 0.56 -14.42
CA VAL A 69 -14.92 0.06 -15.80
C VAL A 69 -13.95 0.99 -16.52
N ALA A 70 -12.84 0.49 -16.98
CA ALA A 70 -11.81 1.32 -17.61
C ALA A 70 -11.76 1.11 -19.13
N THR A 71 -11.73 2.17 -19.97
CA THR A 71 -11.74 3.63 -19.62
C THR A 71 -13.10 4.22 -19.89
N THR A 72 -13.82 3.67 -20.90
CA THR A 72 -15.18 4.05 -21.24
C THR A 72 -16.07 2.82 -21.32
N ALA A 73 -17.37 3.00 -21.05
CA ALA A 73 -18.35 1.95 -21.13
C ALA A 73 -19.60 2.41 -21.87
N LYS A 74 -20.08 1.61 -22.83
CA LYS A 74 -21.39 1.77 -23.45
C LYS A 74 -22.28 0.62 -23.03
N VAL A 75 -23.38 0.92 -22.38
CA VAL A 75 -24.35 -0.07 -21.89
C VAL A 75 -25.55 -0.14 -22.83
N PHE A 76 -25.82 -1.32 -23.35
CA PHE A 76 -26.95 -1.60 -24.22
C PHE A 76 -27.91 -2.59 -23.53
N VAL A 77 -29.19 -2.39 -23.77
CA VAL A 77 -30.26 -3.33 -23.43
C VAL A 77 -30.99 -3.69 -24.71
N ASN A 78 -31.04 -4.99 -25.06
CA ASN A 78 -31.68 -5.48 -26.31
C ASN A 78 -31.19 -4.70 -27.54
N ASP A 79 -29.85 -4.49 -27.65
CA ASP A 79 -29.14 -3.72 -28.69
C ASP A 79 -29.44 -2.20 -28.73
N GLU A 80 -30.27 -1.67 -27.82
CA GLU A 80 -30.47 -0.22 -27.67
C GLU A 80 -29.43 0.35 -26.71
N LEU A 81 -28.66 1.38 -27.14
CA LEU A 81 -27.73 2.11 -26.29
C LEU A 81 -28.51 2.95 -25.26
N ILE A 82 -28.40 2.62 -23.99
CA ILE A 82 -29.10 3.30 -22.89
C ILE A 82 -28.20 4.20 -22.08
N PHE A 83 -26.88 3.97 -22.06
CA PHE A 83 -25.93 4.77 -21.27
C PHE A 83 -24.53 4.76 -21.86
N HIS A 84 -23.81 5.88 -21.71
CA HIS A 84 -22.40 6.01 -22.04
C HIS A 84 -21.68 6.66 -20.85
N HIS A 85 -20.63 6.01 -20.35
CA HIS A 85 -19.79 6.46 -19.26
C HIS A 85 -18.37 6.73 -19.75
N GLU A 86 -17.76 7.80 -19.23
CA GLU A 86 -16.37 8.19 -19.47
C GLU A 86 -15.67 8.37 -18.12
N GLY A 87 -14.55 7.69 -17.93
CA GLY A 87 -13.78 7.64 -16.67
C GLY A 87 -13.69 6.21 -16.13
N GLY A 88 -12.54 5.88 -15.53
CA GLY A 88 -12.25 4.50 -15.15
C GLY A 88 -12.39 4.20 -13.66
N TYR A 89 -12.40 5.20 -12.77
CA TYR A 89 -12.13 4.99 -11.35
C TYR A 89 -13.29 5.27 -10.40
N THR A 90 -14.35 5.87 -10.91
CA THR A 90 -15.57 6.19 -10.16
C THR A 90 -16.73 5.32 -10.61
N PRO A 91 -17.70 5.02 -9.71
CA PRO A 91 -18.85 4.21 -10.06
C PRO A 91 -19.87 4.96 -10.92
N PHE A 92 -20.66 4.21 -11.68
CA PHE A 92 -21.84 4.73 -12.35
C PHE A 92 -23.04 3.79 -12.22
N GLU A 93 -24.23 4.33 -12.30
CA GLU A 93 -25.48 3.60 -12.17
C GLU A 93 -26.40 3.85 -13.37
N VAL A 94 -27.02 2.77 -13.86
CA VAL A 94 -27.89 2.80 -15.04
C VAL A 94 -29.22 2.14 -14.71
N GLU A 95 -30.32 2.84 -14.92
CA GLU A 95 -31.67 2.25 -14.82
C GLU A 95 -31.95 1.36 -16.02
N ILE A 96 -32.43 0.14 -15.78
CA ILE A 96 -32.76 -0.85 -16.80
C ILE A 96 -34.25 -1.29 -16.73
N PRO A 97 -34.87 -1.67 -17.85
CA PRO A 97 -36.26 -2.09 -17.87
C PRO A 97 -36.47 -3.47 -17.21
N SER A 98 -37.70 -3.75 -16.80
CA SER A 98 -38.12 -5.10 -16.41
C SER A 98 -38.38 -5.98 -17.65
N GLY A 99 -38.31 -7.29 -17.44
CA GLY A 99 -38.57 -8.31 -18.48
C GLY A 99 -37.34 -9.16 -18.76
N ASP A 100 -37.36 -9.89 -19.84
CA ASP A 100 -36.20 -10.61 -20.36
C ASP A 100 -35.33 -9.63 -21.16
N ILE A 101 -34.08 -9.45 -20.73
CA ILE A 101 -33.16 -8.48 -21.32
C ILE A 101 -31.84 -9.13 -21.64
N GLU A 102 -31.26 -8.71 -22.75
CA GLU A 102 -29.89 -8.98 -23.12
C GLU A 102 -29.07 -7.72 -22.82
N LEU A 103 -28.19 -7.82 -21.81
CA LEU A 103 -27.21 -6.78 -21.50
C LEU A 103 -25.99 -6.95 -22.36
N LYS A 104 -25.50 -5.83 -22.88
CA LYS A 104 -24.23 -5.73 -23.60
C LYS A 104 -23.48 -4.51 -23.11
N VAL A 105 -22.24 -4.70 -22.70
CA VAL A 105 -21.35 -3.62 -22.25
C VAL A 105 -20.13 -3.62 -23.14
N GLU A 106 -20.02 -2.60 -24.00
CA GLU A 106 -18.82 -2.36 -24.79
C GLU A 106 -17.86 -1.52 -23.95
N VAL A 107 -16.63 -2.03 -23.77
CA VAL A 107 -15.57 -1.38 -22.99
C VAL A 107 -14.43 -1.03 -23.93
N ASP A 108 -13.99 0.24 -23.91
CA ASP A 108 -12.80 0.70 -24.59
C ASP A 108 -11.78 1.15 -23.52
N GLY A 109 -10.69 0.38 -23.38
CA GLY A 109 -9.63 0.61 -22.42
C GLY A 109 -8.50 1.49 -22.93
N ALA A 110 -8.61 2.04 -24.14
CA ALA A 110 -7.57 2.91 -24.69
C ALA A 110 -7.46 4.23 -23.93
N GLU A 111 -6.27 4.77 -23.86
CA GLU A 111 -6.01 6.11 -23.36
C GLU A 111 -6.67 7.16 -24.26
N GLN A 112 -7.38 8.08 -23.65
CA GLN A 112 -8.11 9.14 -24.36
C GLN A 112 -7.79 10.50 -23.72
N VAL A 113 -7.07 11.37 -24.43
CA VAL A 113 -6.55 12.64 -23.92
C VAL A 113 -7.60 13.60 -23.37
N HIS A 114 -8.88 13.40 -23.70
CA HIS A 114 -9.99 14.20 -23.23
C HIS A 114 -10.70 13.62 -21.99
N ILE A 115 -10.20 12.49 -21.45
CA ILE A 115 -10.75 11.82 -20.26
C ILE A 115 -9.67 11.75 -19.18
N PRO A 116 -9.89 12.25 -17.94
CA PRO A 116 -8.99 11.99 -16.82
C PRO A 116 -8.83 10.49 -16.53
N PRO A 117 -7.64 9.99 -16.17
CA PRO A 117 -6.43 10.70 -15.78
C PRO A 117 -5.58 11.22 -16.95
N PHE A 118 -5.93 10.93 -18.20
CA PHE A 118 -5.16 11.31 -19.36
C PHE A 118 -5.29 12.82 -19.63
N GLY A 119 -4.46 13.36 -20.39
CA GLY A 119 -4.22 14.76 -20.74
C GLY A 119 -2.81 14.87 -21.27
N GLY A 120 -2.02 13.86 -20.97
CA GLY A 120 -0.66 13.54 -21.36
C GLY A 120 -0.33 12.14 -20.90
N VAL A 121 0.95 11.77 -20.94
CA VAL A 121 1.42 10.46 -20.47
C VAL A 121 1.36 10.41 -18.94
N ILE A 122 0.90 9.28 -18.40
CA ILE A 122 0.84 9.02 -16.96
C ILE A 122 1.87 7.95 -16.56
N ASP A 123 2.31 7.94 -15.30
CA ASP A 123 3.37 7.02 -14.83
C ASP A 123 2.85 5.65 -14.37
N TYR A 124 1.57 5.40 -14.41
CA TYR A 124 0.97 4.12 -14.06
C TYR A 124 0.10 3.58 -15.21
N LEU A 125 -0.13 2.28 -15.22
CA LEU A 125 -0.94 1.65 -16.25
C LEU A 125 -2.42 1.64 -15.86
N THR A 126 -3.29 1.76 -16.87
CA THR A 126 -4.74 1.59 -16.75
C THR A 126 -5.13 0.28 -17.43
N TYR A 127 -5.84 -0.57 -16.72
CA TYR A 127 -6.19 -1.91 -17.19
C TYR A 127 -7.65 -1.96 -17.66
N ALA A 128 -7.84 -2.26 -18.95
CA ALA A 128 -9.14 -2.38 -19.56
C ALA A 128 -10.00 -3.48 -18.94
N GLY A 129 -11.31 -3.27 -18.87
CA GLY A 129 -12.28 -4.26 -18.45
C GLY A 129 -13.21 -3.79 -17.34
N MET A 130 -14.14 -4.66 -16.94
CA MET A 130 -14.94 -4.49 -15.73
C MET A 130 -14.12 -4.96 -14.52
N TYR A 131 -13.16 -4.13 -14.10
CA TYR A 131 -12.14 -4.50 -13.12
C TYR A 131 -12.58 -4.34 -11.66
N ARG A 132 -13.82 -3.88 -11.43
CA ARG A 132 -14.51 -3.87 -10.13
C ARG A 132 -15.87 -4.50 -10.25
N GLU A 133 -16.58 -4.61 -9.13
CA GLU A 133 -17.83 -5.31 -8.99
C GLU A 133 -18.98 -4.67 -9.80
N VAL A 134 -19.93 -5.50 -10.20
CA VAL A 134 -21.18 -5.09 -10.85
C VAL A 134 -22.37 -5.61 -10.04
N TYR A 135 -23.33 -4.75 -9.73
CA TYR A 135 -24.50 -5.09 -8.93
C TYR A 135 -25.80 -4.79 -9.64
N LEU A 136 -26.78 -5.66 -9.46
CA LEU A 136 -28.18 -5.39 -9.75
C LEU A 136 -28.85 -4.88 -8.46
N LYS A 137 -29.32 -3.63 -8.48
CA LYS A 137 -30.08 -3.03 -7.40
C LYS A 137 -31.56 -3.01 -7.77
N ARG A 138 -32.39 -3.61 -6.93
CA ARG A 138 -33.86 -3.62 -7.05
C ARG A 138 -34.44 -2.77 -5.94
N VAL A 139 -35.23 -1.76 -6.26
CA VAL A 139 -35.81 -0.81 -5.30
C VAL A 139 -37.26 -0.51 -5.60
N SER A 140 -37.95 0.08 -4.64
CA SER A 140 -39.29 0.62 -4.82
C SER A 140 -39.26 1.86 -5.72
N SER A 141 -40.42 2.31 -6.17
CA SER A 141 -40.57 3.60 -6.88
C SER A 141 -40.08 4.78 -6.05
N VAL A 142 -40.15 4.66 -4.73
CA VAL A 142 -39.55 5.61 -3.78
C VAL A 142 -38.52 4.85 -2.94
N TYR A 143 -37.32 5.35 -2.88
CA TYR A 143 -36.22 4.69 -2.19
C TYR A 143 -35.22 5.72 -1.64
N ILE A 144 -34.31 5.24 -0.79
CA ILE A 144 -33.22 6.04 -0.23
C ILE A 144 -32.10 6.11 -1.26
N GLU A 145 -31.80 7.31 -1.76
CA GLU A 145 -30.70 7.53 -2.72
C GLU A 145 -29.35 7.53 -2.03
N ASP A 146 -29.23 8.25 -0.92
CA ASP A 146 -27.96 8.43 -0.20
C ASP A 146 -28.17 8.59 1.32
N ILE A 147 -27.15 8.22 2.08
CA ILE A 147 -27.05 8.44 3.52
C ILE A 147 -25.69 9.05 3.81
N PHE A 148 -25.63 10.31 4.23
CA PHE A 148 -24.41 10.96 4.66
C PHE A 148 -24.38 11.08 6.20
N VAL A 149 -23.33 10.54 6.83
CA VAL A 149 -23.18 10.49 8.28
C VAL A 149 -21.93 11.24 8.72
N ARG A 150 -22.11 12.19 9.63
CA ARG A 150 -21.02 12.97 10.24
C ARG A 150 -20.99 12.73 11.74
N GLY A 151 -20.04 11.96 12.22
CA GLY A 151 -19.81 11.72 13.65
C GLY A 151 -18.61 12.50 14.15
N SER A 152 -18.82 13.43 15.09
CA SER A 152 -17.75 14.25 15.68
C SER A 152 -17.19 13.68 16.98
N ALA A 153 -16.00 14.14 17.40
CA ALA A 153 -15.41 13.78 18.70
C ALA A 153 -16.23 14.28 19.89
N SER A 154 -17.07 15.31 19.69
CA SER A 154 -18.05 15.75 20.67
C SER A 154 -19.22 14.76 20.87
N LYS A 155 -19.21 13.65 20.11
CA LYS A 155 -20.23 12.59 20.11
C LYS A 155 -21.60 13.05 19.59
N VAL A 156 -21.62 14.11 18.82
CA VAL A 156 -22.76 14.51 17.99
C VAL A 156 -22.68 13.77 16.68
N ILE A 157 -23.82 13.26 16.23
CA ILE A 157 -23.99 12.65 14.92
C ILE A 157 -25.03 13.45 14.14
N ASP A 158 -24.68 13.84 12.93
CA ASP A 158 -25.58 14.37 11.93
C ASP A 158 -25.76 13.34 10.82
N VAL A 159 -27.01 13.10 10.43
CA VAL A 159 -27.37 12.17 9.36
C VAL A 159 -28.27 12.89 8.36
N ASP A 160 -27.82 12.96 7.11
CA ASP A 160 -28.61 13.43 5.99
C ASP A 160 -29.05 12.21 5.17
N VAL A 161 -30.34 12.06 4.94
CA VAL A 161 -30.94 10.99 4.15
C VAL A 161 -31.59 11.60 2.92
N THR A 162 -31.06 11.30 1.75
CA THR A 162 -31.60 11.75 0.47
C THR A 162 -32.57 10.71 -0.09
N LEU A 163 -33.76 11.14 -0.46
CA LEU A 163 -34.83 10.30 -1.00
C LEU A 163 -35.03 10.53 -2.50
N SER A 164 -35.29 9.50 -3.27
CA SER A 164 -35.63 9.62 -4.69
C SER A 164 -36.92 10.44 -4.92
N SER A 165 -37.85 10.33 -3.99
CA SER A 165 -39.11 11.07 -3.95
C SER A 165 -39.67 11.11 -2.53
N THR A 166 -40.56 12.03 -2.25
CA THR A 166 -41.33 12.10 -1.00
C THR A 166 -42.79 11.59 -1.14
N THR A 167 -43.13 11.13 -2.35
CA THR A 167 -44.51 10.67 -2.65
C THR A 167 -44.83 9.38 -1.92
N SER A 168 -45.92 9.37 -1.17
CA SER A 168 -46.43 8.17 -0.50
C SER A 168 -45.51 7.57 0.58
N VAL A 169 -44.66 8.37 1.22
CA VAL A 169 -43.86 8.00 2.39
C VAL A 169 -44.02 9.07 3.47
N ASP A 170 -43.91 8.69 4.76
CA ASP A 170 -44.23 9.62 5.85
C ASP A 170 -43.15 9.72 6.94
N LYS A 171 -42.28 8.72 7.08
CA LYS A 171 -41.28 8.71 8.15
C LYS A 171 -40.05 7.84 7.82
N LEU A 172 -38.95 8.15 8.52
CA LEU A 172 -37.74 7.35 8.61
C LEU A 172 -37.61 6.76 10.00
N ASP A 173 -37.31 5.46 10.11
CA ASP A 173 -36.76 4.89 11.32
C ASP A 173 -35.25 4.78 11.13
N VAL A 174 -34.48 5.52 11.94
CA VAL A 174 -33.01 5.54 11.92
C VAL A 174 -32.50 4.76 13.12
N MET A 175 -31.78 3.68 12.87
CA MET A 175 -31.17 2.83 13.88
C MET A 175 -29.65 2.93 13.80
N ILE A 176 -29.01 3.23 14.93
CA ILE A 176 -27.56 3.26 15.06
C ILE A 176 -27.15 2.06 15.89
N SER A 177 -26.26 1.24 15.35
CA SER A 177 -25.77 0.04 16.01
C SER A 177 -24.24 0.00 16.02
N HIS A 178 -23.72 -0.70 17.03
CA HIS A 178 -22.32 -1.13 17.07
C HIS A 178 -22.31 -2.65 17.08
N GLU A 179 -21.63 -3.25 16.11
CA GLU A 179 -21.77 -4.67 15.80
C GLU A 179 -23.24 -5.04 15.56
N LYS A 180 -23.81 -5.94 16.38
CA LYS A 180 -25.22 -6.36 16.30
C LYS A 180 -26.15 -5.66 17.31
N ASN A 181 -25.61 -4.76 18.14
CA ASN A 181 -26.34 -4.12 19.22
C ASN A 181 -26.85 -2.74 18.80
N VAL A 182 -28.16 -2.53 18.76
CA VAL A 182 -28.77 -1.21 18.55
C VAL A 182 -28.51 -0.34 19.77
N VAL A 183 -27.76 0.74 19.58
CA VAL A 183 -27.41 1.70 20.65
C VAL A 183 -28.31 2.95 20.65
N ARG A 184 -28.96 3.21 19.51
CA ARG A 184 -29.92 4.31 19.37
C ARG A 184 -30.94 3.99 18.29
N ALA A 185 -32.21 4.33 18.53
CA ALA A 185 -33.27 4.30 17.50
C ALA A 185 -34.05 5.62 17.59
N ILE A 186 -34.32 6.21 16.44
CA ILE A 186 -34.97 7.51 16.28
C ILE A 186 -35.94 7.44 15.13
N GLN A 187 -37.16 7.95 15.29
CA GLN A 187 -38.10 8.13 14.21
C GLN A 187 -38.16 9.59 13.80
N VAL A 188 -38.06 9.86 12.49
CA VAL A 188 -38.05 11.20 11.93
C VAL A 188 -39.19 11.32 10.89
N PRO A 189 -40.11 12.31 11.02
CA PRO A 189 -41.14 12.54 10.03
C PRO A 189 -40.56 13.12 8.72
N ILE A 190 -41.14 12.77 7.59
CA ILE A 190 -40.84 13.32 6.27
C ILE A 190 -41.84 14.47 6.01
N LEU A 191 -41.33 15.70 5.99
CA LEU A 191 -42.16 16.93 5.79
C LEU A 191 -42.04 17.44 4.34
N ASN A 192 -42.22 16.56 3.36
CA ASN A 192 -42.05 16.86 1.91
C ASN A 192 -40.64 17.35 1.52
N GLN A 193 -39.64 17.03 2.34
CA GLN A 193 -38.23 17.36 2.07
C GLN A 193 -37.53 16.17 1.41
N LYS A 194 -36.89 16.40 0.27
CA LYS A 194 -36.11 15.35 -0.41
C LYS A 194 -34.90 14.91 0.44
N VAL A 195 -34.30 15.84 1.20
CA VAL A 195 -33.23 15.56 2.16
C VAL A 195 -33.81 15.71 3.58
N VAL A 196 -33.79 14.61 4.31
CA VAL A 196 -34.24 14.55 5.72
C VAL A 196 -33.01 14.60 6.62
N HIS A 197 -32.95 15.61 7.48
CA HIS A 197 -31.83 15.84 8.39
C HIS A 197 -32.17 15.37 9.81
N LEU A 198 -31.21 14.70 10.46
CA LEU A 198 -31.29 14.28 11.86
C LEU A 198 -29.98 14.64 12.58
N THR A 199 -30.09 15.32 13.72
CA THR A 199 -28.98 15.53 14.66
C THR A 199 -29.29 14.88 16.01
N THR A 200 -28.35 14.16 16.59
CA THR A 200 -28.50 13.62 17.96
C THR A 200 -27.16 13.50 18.67
N LEU A 201 -27.22 13.50 20.02
CA LEU A 201 -26.07 13.32 20.90
C LEU A 201 -26.01 11.86 21.38
N MET A 202 -24.87 11.22 21.23
CA MET A 202 -24.61 9.84 21.67
C MET A 202 -23.53 9.81 22.75
N LYS A 203 -23.88 10.24 23.96
CA LYS A 203 -22.93 10.45 25.09
C LYS A 203 -21.98 9.28 25.38
N GLN A 204 -22.42 8.04 25.10
CA GLN A 204 -21.64 6.82 25.37
C GLN A 204 -20.87 6.33 24.12
N ALA A 205 -20.94 7.05 23.01
CA ALA A 205 -20.21 6.65 21.81
C ALA A 205 -18.70 6.62 22.09
N LYS A 206 -18.03 5.63 21.50
CA LYS A 206 -16.58 5.50 21.48
C LYS A 206 -16.06 6.15 20.21
N LEU A 207 -14.91 6.79 20.31
CA LEU A 207 -14.28 7.44 19.18
C LEU A 207 -13.58 6.39 18.29
N TRP A 208 -13.54 6.66 17.02
CA TRP A 208 -12.68 5.97 16.07
C TRP A 208 -11.28 6.61 16.14
N ASP A 209 -10.25 5.80 16.32
CA ASP A 209 -8.86 6.23 16.29
C ASP A 209 -7.94 5.13 15.71
N LEU A 210 -6.63 5.37 15.72
CA LEU A 210 -5.62 4.48 15.14
C LEU A 210 -5.49 3.13 15.85
N GLU A 211 -5.75 3.10 17.15
CA GLU A 211 -5.58 1.92 18.02
C GLU A 211 -6.92 1.24 18.30
N HIS A 212 -8.00 2.02 18.30
CA HIS A 212 -9.36 1.58 18.60
C HIS A 212 -10.32 2.07 17.50
N PRO A 213 -10.32 1.45 16.33
CA PRO A 213 -11.14 1.89 15.19
C PRO A 213 -12.60 1.50 15.34
N TYR A 214 -13.31 2.11 16.33
CA TYR A 214 -14.71 1.83 16.59
C TYR A 214 -15.62 2.30 15.46
N LEU A 215 -16.29 1.35 14.83
CA LEU A 215 -17.25 1.58 13.75
C LEU A 215 -18.69 1.37 14.24
N TYR A 216 -19.55 2.24 13.76
CA TYR A 216 -21.00 2.15 13.93
C TYR A 216 -21.66 1.97 12.57
N THR A 217 -22.87 1.40 12.58
CA THR A 217 -23.73 1.31 11.40
C THR A 217 -24.98 2.15 11.62
N VAL A 218 -25.30 3.00 10.66
CA VAL A 218 -26.59 3.66 10.53
C VAL A 218 -27.42 2.85 9.54
N GLU A 219 -28.54 2.29 10.00
CA GLU A 219 -29.56 1.69 9.17
C GLU A 219 -30.78 2.60 9.12
N VAL A 220 -31.23 2.95 7.94
CA VAL A 220 -32.40 3.80 7.70
C VAL A 220 -33.47 2.97 7.05
N ARG A 221 -34.67 2.97 7.65
CA ARG A 221 -35.89 2.34 7.09
C ARG A 221 -36.85 3.42 6.66
N LEU A 222 -37.11 3.48 5.37
CA LEU A 222 -38.14 4.36 4.77
C LEU A 222 -39.50 3.71 4.91
N LYS A 223 -40.48 4.41 5.46
CA LYS A 223 -41.79 3.86 5.81
C LYS A 223 -42.95 4.65 5.25
N LYS A 224 -44.07 3.91 5.08
CA LYS A 224 -45.43 4.42 4.87
C LYS A 224 -46.32 3.81 5.92
N GLY A 225 -46.74 4.59 6.91
CA GLY A 225 -47.38 4.04 8.10
C GLY A 225 -46.45 3.06 8.81
N ASP A 226 -46.84 1.79 8.93
CA ASP A 226 -46.01 0.73 9.51
C ASP A 226 -45.27 -0.12 8.44
N GLU A 227 -45.61 0.06 7.15
CA GLU A 227 -44.96 -0.66 6.07
C GLU A 227 -43.56 -0.11 5.78
N VAL A 228 -42.57 -1.01 5.69
CA VAL A 228 -41.19 -0.69 5.27
C VAL A 228 -41.09 -0.72 3.76
N ILE A 229 -40.83 0.41 3.15
CA ILE A 229 -40.72 0.58 1.69
C ILE A 229 -39.32 0.30 1.19
N ASP A 230 -38.30 0.83 1.90
CA ASP A 230 -36.88 0.63 1.56
C ASP A 230 -36.01 0.60 2.81
N VAL A 231 -34.85 -0.04 2.71
CA VAL A 231 -33.84 -0.10 3.76
C VAL A 231 -32.47 0.13 3.16
N ALA A 232 -31.72 1.05 3.73
CA ALA A 232 -30.32 1.28 3.37
C ALA A 232 -29.48 1.45 4.63
N SER A 233 -28.18 1.15 4.53
CA SER A 233 -27.26 1.30 5.66
C SER A 233 -25.88 1.74 5.19
N THR A 234 -25.17 2.41 6.10
CA THR A 234 -23.77 2.77 5.92
C THR A 234 -23.01 2.66 7.25
N ARG A 235 -21.68 2.47 7.18
CA ARG A 235 -20.79 2.50 8.35
C ARG A 235 -20.23 3.89 8.54
N PHE A 236 -19.85 4.23 9.78
CA PHE A 236 -19.18 5.48 10.11
C PHE A 236 -18.41 5.34 11.43
N GLY A 237 -17.56 6.33 11.73
CA GLY A 237 -16.87 6.46 13.01
C GLY A 237 -17.01 7.87 13.60
N PHE A 238 -17.02 7.99 14.93
CA PHE A 238 -16.98 9.28 15.62
C PHE A 238 -15.52 9.75 15.70
N ARG A 239 -15.18 10.83 15.02
CA ARG A 239 -13.83 11.40 15.07
C ARG A 239 -13.81 12.86 14.64
N ASP A 240 -12.78 13.58 15.09
CA ASP A 240 -12.34 14.84 14.50
C ASP A 240 -10.93 14.66 13.93
N ALA A 241 -10.71 15.05 12.68
CA ALA A 241 -9.42 14.98 12.01
C ALA A 241 -9.10 16.35 11.42
N GLN A 242 -7.96 16.92 11.79
CA GLN A 242 -7.63 18.29 11.37
C GLN A 242 -6.13 18.47 11.16
N PHE A 243 -5.77 18.97 9.99
CA PHE A 243 -4.44 19.52 9.72
C PHE A 243 -4.38 20.95 10.24
N ARG A 244 -3.41 21.22 11.10
CA ARG A 244 -3.11 22.53 11.67
C ARG A 244 -1.68 22.94 11.29
N SER A 245 -1.35 24.19 11.49
CA SER A 245 -0.03 24.73 11.13
C SER A 245 1.15 24.07 11.88
N ASP A 246 0.88 23.36 12.96
CA ASP A 246 1.84 22.69 13.83
C ASP A 246 1.74 21.16 13.79
N GLY A 247 0.91 20.60 12.92
CA GLY A 247 0.78 19.15 12.71
C GLY A 247 -0.62 18.68 12.39
N PHE A 248 -0.80 17.37 12.32
CA PHE A 248 -2.11 16.74 12.18
C PHE A 248 -2.64 16.29 13.54
N TYR A 249 -3.93 16.51 13.77
CA TYR A 249 -4.63 16.16 15.01
C TYR A 249 -5.76 15.20 14.71
N LEU A 250 -5.81 14.10 15.45
CA LEU A 250 -6.92 13.17 15.48
C LEU A 250 -7.52 13.18 16.90
N ASN A 251 -8.79 13.53 17.03
CA ASN A 251 -9.48 13.66 18.32
C ASN A 251 -8.69 14.55 19.31
N ASP A 252 -8.18 15.69 18.83
CA ASP A 252 -7.33 16.64 19.53
C ASP A 252 -5.95 16.09 20.01
N GLN A 253 -5.58 14.88 19.60
CA GLN A 253 -4.25 14.33 19.83
C GLN A 253 -3.35 14.59 18.63
N LEU A 254 -2.15 15.14 18.88
CA LEU A 254 -1.14 15.34 17.82
C LEU A 254 -0.61 14.00 17.32
N VAL A 255 -0.74 13.74 16.03
CA VAL A 255 -0.28 12.52 15.37
C VAL A 255 0.74 12.89 14.29
N LYS A 256 1.88 12.20 14.26
CA LYS A 256 2.80 12.24 13.12
C LYS A 256 2.39 11.21 12.09
N LEU A 257 2.11 11.69 10.88
CA LEU A 257 1.68 10.84 9.79
C LEU A 257 2.91 10.20 9.12
N VAL A 258 2.91 8.87 9.09
CA VAL A 258 3.93 8.07 8.40
C VAL A 258 3.19 7.13 7.47
N GLY A 259 3.43 7.27 6.18
CA GLY A 259 2.70 6.51 5.18
C GLY A 259 3.51 6.14 3.97
N LEU A 260 2.85 5.40 3.07
CA LEU A 260 3.32 5.05 1.74
C LEU A 260 2.22 5.29 0.72
N SER A 261 2.59 5.64 -0.51
CA SER A 261 1.68 5.68 -1.64
C SER A 261 1.34 4.27 -2.11
N ARG A 262 0.08 4.04 -2.48
CA ARG A 262 -0.39 2.76 -3.02
C ARG A 262 -0.99 2.93 -4.40
N HIS A 263 -0.43 2.26 -5.39
CA HIS A 263 -1.13 1.93 -6.62
C HIS A 263 -2.01 0.70 -6.43
N GLN A 264 -3.08 0.54 -7.22
CA GLN A 264 -3.85 -0.70 -7.21
C GLN A 264 -3.47 -1.51 -8.44
N CYS A 265 -2.57 -2.43 -8.36
CA CYS A 265 -2.29 -3.40 -9.40
C CYS A 265 -1.64 -4.63 -8.77
N TYR A 266 -1.89 -5.79 -9.38
CA TYR A 266 -1.40 -7.04 -8.84
C TYR A 266 -0.86 -7.93 -9.95
N PRO A 267 0.19 -8.74 -9.69
CA PRO A 267 0.71 -9.67 -10.68
C PRO A 267 -0.38 -10.59 -11.22
N GLY A 268 -0.43 -10.73 -12.54
CA GLY A 268 -1.36 -11.61 -13.24
C GLY A 268 -2.76 -11.04 -13.48
N VAL A 269 -3.26 -10.15 -12.63
CA VAL A 269 -4.65 -9.64 -12.71
C VAL A 269 -4.76 -8.13 -12.91
N GLY A 270 -3.64 -7.40 -12.93
CA GLY A 270 -3.68 -5.94 -13.06
C GLY A 270 -4.54 -5.30 -11.97
N ASP A 271 -5.45 -4.41 -12.36
CA ASP A 271 -6.39 -3.74 -11.43
C ASP A 271 -7.59 -4.60 -11.01
N ALA A 272 -7.83 -5.75 -11.66
CA ALA A 272 -8.94 -6.64 -11.35
C ALA A 272 -8.67 -7.48 -10.09
N MET A 273 -8.41 -6.81 -8.98
CA MET A 273 -8.10 -7.41 -7.69
C MET A 273 -9.38 -7.79 -6.95
N PRO A 274 -9.61 -9.08 -6.60
CA PRO A 274 -10.70 -9.46 -5.72
C PRO A 274 -10.49 -8.93 -4.30
N ARG A 275 -11.51 -9.03 -3.49
CA ARG A 275 -11.61 -8.42 -2.15
C ARG A 275 -10.41 -8.71 -1.26
N LEU A 276 -10.01 -9.98 -1.13
CA LEU A 276 -8.90 -10.36 -0.25
C LEU A 276 -7.57 -9.69 -0.61
N LEU A 277 -7.27 -9.51 -1.89
CA LEU A 277 -6.05 -8.82 -2.30
C LEU A 277 -6.09 -7.33 -1.93
N GLN A 278 -7.26 -6.69 -2.01
CA GLN A 278 -7.45 -5.30 -1.60
C GLN A 278 -7.26 -5.14 -0.08
N GLU A 279 -7.88 -6.01 0.70
CA GLU A 279 -7.77 -6.03 2.16
C GLU A 279 -6.34 -6.34 2.62
N ARG A 280 -5.65 -7.24 1.92
CA ARG A 280 -4.27 -7.63 2.24
C ARG A 280 -3.27 -6.47 2.15
N ASP A 281 -3.40 -5.58 1.17
CA ASP A 281 -2.52 -4.41 1.07
C ASP A 281 -2.71 -3.46 2.27
N ALA A 282 -3.94 -3.28 2.78
CA ALA A 282 -4.18 -2.50 4.00
C ALA A 282 -3.58 -3.17 5.26
N GLU A 283 -3.65 -4.50 5.35
CA GLU A 283 -3.01 -5.28 6.42
C GLU A 283 -1.50 -5.15 6.42
N ILE A 284 -0.87 -5.24 5.25
CA ILE A 284 0.58 -5.04 5.10
C ILE A 284 0.98 -3.64 5.60
N LEU A 285 0.26 -2.61 5.18
CA LEU A 285 0.53 -1.23 5.60
C LEU A 285 0.44 -1.07 7.12
N LYS A 286 -0.66 -1.52 7.73
CA LYS A 286 -0.92 -1.31 9.15
C LYS A 286 -0.17 -2.29 10.05
N GLN A 287 -0.29 -3.59 9.78
CA GLN A 287 0.16 -4.63 10.70
C GLN A 287 1.62 -5.01 10.50
N GLU A 288 2.10 -5.09 9.25
CA GLU A 288 3.47 -5.51 8.99
C GLU A 288 4.45 -4.33 9.00
N LEU A 289 4.07 -3.21 8.37
CA LEU A 289 4.92 -2.03 8.28
C LEU A 289 4.72 -1.02 9.43
N GLY A 290 3.64 -1.16 10.23
CA GLY A 290 3.35 -0.28 11.36
C GLY A 290 2.99 1.15 10.95
N LEU A 291 2.44 1.35 9.75
CA LEU A 291 2.08 2.66 9.23
C LEU A 291 0.73 3.13 9.76
N ASN A 292 0.54 4.45 9.77
CA ASN A 292 -0.72 5.05 10.18
C ASN A 292 -1.44 5.81 9.06
N MET A 293 -0.83 5.90 7.87
CA MET A 293 -1.42 6.59 6.71
C MET A 293 -1.08 5.89 5.41
N VAL A 294 -1.97 6.02 4.42
CA VAL A 294 -1.75 5.66 3.02
C VAL A 294 -2.26 6.78 2.10
N ARG A 295 -1.57 7.01 0.99
CA ARG A 295 -2.02 7.87 -0.11
C ARG A 295 -2.46 6.99 -1.28
N THR A 296 -3.64 7.23 -1.82
CA THR A 296 -4.17 6.46 -2.95
C THR A 296 -3.67 7.03 -4.28
N SER A 297 -2.44 6.74 -4.63
CA SER A 297 -1.78 7.28 -5.82
C SER A 297 -2.24 6.60 -7.11
N HIS A 298 -2.81 7.27 -8.10
CA HIS A 298 -3.38 8.63 -8.00
C HIS A 298 -4.81 8.53 -8.52
N TYR A 299 -5.69 7.88 -7.78
CA TYR A 299 -7.11 7.64 -8.12
C TYR A 299 -7.88 7.01 -6.95
N PRO A 300 -9.23 7.10 -6.93
CA PRO A 300 -10.06 6.47 -5.92
C PRO A 300 -9.88 4.95 -5.91
N GLN A 301 -9.64 4.39 -4.73
CA GLN A 301 -9.37 2.95 -4.55
C GLN A 301 -10.67 2.12 -4.41
N SER A 302 -10.52 0.78 -4.36
CA SER A 302 -11.63 -0.13 -4.11
C SER A 302 -12.27 0.12 -2.73
N LYS A 303 -13.59 0.02 -2.66
CA LYS A 303 -14.34 0.07 -1.38
C LYS A 303 -13.87 -0.98 -0.37
N HIS A 304 -13.38 -2.14 -0.81
CA HIS A 304 -12.85 -3.19 0.08
C HIS A 304 -11.57 -2.74 0.77
N PHE A 305 -10.68 -2.05 0.04
CA PHE A 305 -9.47 -1.45 0.61
C PHE A 305 -9.83 -0.38 1.66
N LEU A 306 -10.74 0.56 1.32
CA LEU A 306 -11.18 1.63 2.23
C LEU A 306 -11.89 1.08 3.47
N ASN A 307 -12.77 0.11 3.29
CA ASN A 307 -13.42 -0.59 4.39
C ASN A 307 -12.41 -1.23 5.34
N ARG A 308 -11.35 -1.84 4.81
CA ARG A 308 -10.29 -2.44 5.62
C ARG A 308 -9.45 -1.38 6.34
N CYS A 309 -9.20 -0.23 5.70
CA CYS A 309 -8.57 0.92 6.36
C CYS A 309 -9.39 1.42 7.55
N ASP A 310 -10.73 1.51 7.41
CA ASP A 310 -11.63 1.85 8.52
C ASP A 310 -11.52 0.88 9.68
N GLU A 311 -11.46 -0.43 9.40
CA GLU A 311 -11.40 -1.50 10.40
C GLU A 311 -10.05 -1.58 11.11
N LEU A 312 -8.98 -1.21 10.44
CA LEU A 312 -7.62 -1.27 10.96
C LEU A 312 -7.15 0.04 11.63
N GLY A 313 -7.89 1.14 11.49
CA GLY A 313 -7.43 2.45 11.94
C GLY A 313 -6.25 2.95 11.10
N LEU A 314 -6.32 2.81 9.77
CA LEU A 314 -5.34 3.33 8.82
C LEU A 314 -5.92 4.57 8.13
N LEU A 315 -5.27 5.72 8.30
CA LEU A 315 -5.69 6.97 7.68
C LEU A 315 -5.47 6.96 6.18
N VAL A 316 -6.34 7.63 5.45
CA VAL A 316 -6.30 7.69 3.98
C VAL A 316 -6.26 9.13 3.50
N PHE A 317 -5.34 9.42 2.59
CA PHE A 317 -5.36 10.56 1.70
C PHE A 317 -5.84 10.06 0.34
N GLU A 318 -7.08 10.33 -0.01
CA GLU A 318 -7.69 9.85 -1.24
C GLU A 318 -7.68 10.91 -2.32
N GLU A 319 -7.30 10.52 -3.55
CA GLU A 319 -7.07 11.44 -4.66
C GLU A 319 -7.96 11.15 -5.86
N VAL A 320 -8.31 12.22 -6.59
CA VAL A 320 -8.92 12.13 -7.92
C VAL A 320 -7.95 11.56 -8.95
N PRO A 321 -8.45 10.95 -10.05
CA PRO A 321 -7.59 10.44 -11.10
C PRO A 321 -6.81 11.57 -11.81
N GLY A 322 -5.48 11.48 -11.88
CA GLY A 322 -4.66 12.45 -12.61
C GLY A 322 -3.18 12.41 -12.23
N TRP A 323 -2.32 12.69 -13.20
CA TRP A 323 -0.86 12.80 -13.01
C TRP A 323 -0.25 13.76 -14.03
N GLN A 324 0.46 14.77 -13.55
CA GLN A 324 1.23 15.82 -14.26
C GLN A 324 0.45 16.67 -15.29
N SER A 325 -0.47 16.10 -16.03
CA SER A 325 -1.13 16.77 -17.14
C SER A 325 -2.58 17.10 -16.82
N VAL A 326 -2.96 18.34 -17.07
CA VAL A 326 -4.35 18.82 -17.08
C VAL A 326 -4.76 18.93 -18.54
N GLY A 327 -5.86 18.27 -18.93
CA GLY A 327 -6.37 18.37 -20.30
C GLY A 327 -6.94 19.77 -20.59
N GLU A 328 -6.73 20.28 -21.80
CA GLU A 328 -7.11 21.64 -22.18
C GLU A 328 -8.62 21.79 -22.51
N SER A 329 -9.35 20.68 -22.69
CA SER A 329 -10.74 20.73 -23.13
C SER A 329 -11.71 21.01 -21.97
N GLU A 330 -12.81 21.74 -22.26
CA GLU A 330 -13.89 21.92 -21.27
C GLU A 330 -14.51 20.60 -20.83
N SER A 331 -14.56 19.59 -21.72
CA SER A 331 -15.04 18.25 -21.37
C SER A 331 -14.13 17.58 -20.35
N TRP A 332 -12.82 17.73 -20.47
CA TRP A 332 -11.87 17.18 -19.50
C TRP A 332 -12.05 17.83 -18.12
N HIS A 333 -12.17 19.16 -18.06
CA HIS A 333 -12.44 19.91 -16.81
C HIS A 333 -13.77 19.49 -16.18
N TYR A 334 -14.80 19.27 -16.99
CA TYR A 334 -16.09 18.79 -16.52
C TYR A 334 -15.96 17.39 -15.89
N LEU A 335 -15.30 16.45 -16.60
CA LEU A 335 -15.10 15.08 -16.10
C LEU A 335 -14.21 15.07 -14.85
N MET A 336 -13.22 15.94 -14.74
CA MET A 336 -12.42 16.06 -13.52
C MET A 336 -13.26 16.49 -12.32
N LEU A 337 -14.13 17.49 -12.47
CA LEU A 337 -15.07 17.92 -11.42
C LEU A 337 -16.09 16.81 -11.10
N GLN A 338 -16.53 16.07 -12.11
CA GLN A 338 -17.39 14.90 -11.91
C GLN A 338 -16.67 13.83 -11.08
N ASN A 339 -15.40 13.54 -11.35
CA ASN A 339 -14.59 12.62 -10.56
C ASN A 339 -14.45 13.07 -9.09
N VAL A 340 -14.30 14.39 -8.83
CA VAL A 340 -14.31 14.92 -7.45
C VAL A 340 -15.64 14.62 -6.77
N GLN A 341 -16.75 14.89 -7.47
CA GLN A 341 -18.08 14.65 -6.95
C GLN A 341 -18.32 13.17 -6.64
N ASP A 342 -18.05 12.30 -7.59
CA ASP A 342 -18.33 10.87 -7.48
C ASP A 342 -17.47 10.21 -6.41
N MET A 343 -16.18 10.56 -6.32
CA MET A 343 -15.27 10.12 -5.26
C MET A 343 -15.83 10.49 -3.87
N ILE A 344 -16.16 11.77 -3.66
CA ILE A 344 -16.62 12.24 -2.36
C ILE A 344 -17.97 11.65 -1.99
N LEU A 345 -18.93 11.63 -2.89
CA LEU A 345 -20.26 11.04 -2.63
C LEU A 345 -20.17 9.55 -2.28
N ARG A 346 -19.29 8.80 -2.95
CA ARG A 346 -19.07 7.38 -2.69
C ARG A 346 -18.47 7.17 -1.30
N ASP A 347 -17.44 7.97 -0.92
CA ASP A 347 -16.50 7.59 0.14
C ASP A 347 -16.57 8.46 1.41
N ARG A 348 -17.38 9.53 1.44
CA ARG A 348 -17.45 10.49 2.57
C ARG A 348 -17.89 9.91 3.90
N ASN A 349 -18.41 8.67 3.93
CA ASN A 349 -18.76 7.99 5.18
C ASN A 349 -17.58 7.21 5.80
N HIS A 350 -16.45 7.02 5.09
CA HIS A 350 -15.26 6.34 5.62
C HIS A 350 -14.53 7.21 6.66
N PRO A 351 -14.47 6.83 7.94
CA PRO A 351 -13.76 7.62 8.96
C PRO A 351 -12.24 7.63 8.73
N SER A 352 -11.68 6.65 8.02
CA SER A 352 -10.25 6.58 7.68
C SER A 352 -9.82 7.70 6.74
N ILE A 353 -10.67 8.18 5.84
CA ILE A 353 -10.33 9.28 4.94
C ILE A 353 -10.26 10.59 5.73
N VAL A 354 -9.13 11.28 5.68
CA VAL A 354 -8.86 12.51 6.44
C VAL A 354 -8.44 13.69 5.56
N LEU A 355 -8.18 13.42 4.28
CA LEU A 355 -7.79 14.44 3.30
C LEU A 355 -8.34 14.05 1.93
N TRP A 356 -8.98 15.00 1.25
CA TRP A 356 -9.39 14.86 -0.15
C TRP A 356 -8.34 15.46 -1.08
N GLY A 357 -7.79 14.65 -1.99
CA GLY A 357 -6.91 15.12 -3.05
C GLY A 357 -7.72 15.58 -4.25
N VAL A 358 -7.88 16.89 -4.40
CA VAL A 358 -8.74 17.49 -5.43
C VAL A 358 -7.95 18.15 -6.56
N GLY A 359 -6.63 18.21 -6.46
CA GLY A 359 -5.71 18.62 -7.51
C GLY A 359 -5.07 17.43 -8.23
N VAL A 360 -4.75 17.59 -9.49
CA VAL A 360 -3.98 16.60 -10.28
C VAL A 360 -2.56 16.56 -9.78
N ASN A 361 -2.08 15.36 -9.40
CA ASN A 361 -0.72 15.19 -8.87
C ASN A 361 0.34 15.75 -9.83
N ASP A 362 1.33 16.47 -9.28
CA ASP A 362 2.49 17.02 -10.02
C ASP A 362 2.15 17.94 -11.21
N SER A 363 0.91 18.41 -11.34
CA SER A 363 0.49 19.24 -12.45
C SER A 363 0.92 20.70 -12.31
N ALA A 364 0.82 21.43 -13.42
CA ALA A 364 0.87 22.89 -13.42
C ALA A 364 -0.40 23.47 -12.75
N ASP A 365 -0.28 24.72 -12.28
CA ASP A 365 -1.41 25.44 -11.69
C ASP A 365 -2.53 25.70 -12.72
N ASP A 366 -3.77 25.36 -12.33
CA ASP A 366 -4.99 25.80 -12.99
C ASP A 366 -5.93 26.41 -11.94
N GLU A 367 -5.85 27.74 -11.79
CA GLU A 367 -6.62 28.50 -10.80
C GLU A 367 -8.13 28.26 -10.93
N SER A 368 -8.65 28.25 -12.16
CA SER A 368 -10.09 28.07 -12.40
C SER A 368 -10.58 26.70 -12.00
N LEU A 369 -9.85 25.66 -12.39
CA LEU A 369 -10.21 24.26 -12.12
C LEU A 369 -10.08 23.94 -10.64
N TYR A 370 -8.93 24.25 -10.03
CA TYR A 370 -8.65 23.85 -8.63
C TYR A 370 -9.47 24.64 -7.62
N THR A 371 -9.78 25.94 -7.89
CA THR A 371 -10.72 26.66 -7.06
C THR A 371 -12.12 26.03 -7.10
N LYS A 372 -12.61 25.63 -8.27
CA LYS A 372 -13.91 24.97 -8.39
C LYS A 372 -13.90 23.59 -7.71
N ALA A 373 -12.84 22.81 -7.89
CA ALA A 373 -12.69 21.48 -7.27
C ALA A 373 -12.69 21.59 -5.74
N ASN A 374 -11.96 22.55 -5.18
CA ASN A 374 -11.92 22.80 -3.74
C ASN A 374 -13.29 23.23 -3.19
N LEU A 375 -13.98 24.16 -3.83
CA LEU A 375 -15.31 24.60 -3.42
C LEU A 375 -16.33 23.46 -3.48
N LEU A 376 -16.31 22.67 -4.55
CA LEU A 376 -17.17 21.50 -4.72
C LEU A 376 -16.94 20.46 -3.61
N ALA A 377 -15.68 20.18 -3.27
CA ALA A 377 -15.36 19.26 -2.21
C ALA A 377 -15.93 19.68 -0.86
N HIS A 378 -15.82 20.95 -0.50
CA HIS A 378 -16.37 21.48 0.75
C HIS A 378 -17.91 21.54 0.76
N ASP A 379 -18.55 21.74 -0.39
CA ASP A 379 -20.01 21.69 -0.51
C ASP A 379 -20.53 20.24 -0.28
N LEU A 380 -19.81 19.23 -0.80
CA LEU A 380 -20.18 17.83 -0.66
C LEU A 380 -19.79 17.23 0.70
N ASP A 381 -18.68 17.68 1.27
CA ASP A 381 -18.19 17.24 2.58
C ASP A 381 -17.46 18.36 3.35
N PRO A 382 -18.18 19.11 4.19
CA PRO A 382 -17.61 20.19 4.99
C PRO A 382 -16.75 19.70 6.17
N THR A 383 -16.59 18.39 6.36
CA THR A 383 -15.89 17.81 7.53
C THR A 383 -14.42 17.52 7.29
N ARG A 384 -13.99 17.51 6.03
CA ARG A 384 -12.60 17.20 5.65
C ARG A 384 -11.95 18.36 4.92
N GLN A 385 -10.64 18.46 5.13
CA GLN A 385 -9.79 19.39 4.42
C GLN A 385 -9.37 18.80 3.07
N THR A 386 -8.93 19.68 2.18
CA THR A 386 -8.47 19.35 0.82
C THR A 386 -6.98 19.54 0.68
N GLY A 387 -6.38 18.77 -0.26
CA GLY A 387 -4.99 18.87 -0.69
C GLY A 387 -4.89 18.61 -2.18
N GLY A 388 -3.72 18.86 -2.74
CA GLY A 388 -3.36 18.50 -4.11
C GLY A 388 -2.12 17.61 -4.09
N GLY A 389 -1.29 17.65 -5.10
CA GLY A 389 0.01 16.98 -5.18
C GLY A 389 0.98 17.86 -5.95
N GLY A 390 1.53 18.89 -5.29
CA GLY A 390 2.40 19.85 -5.96
C GLY A 390 3.85 19.39 -6.01
N GLN A 391 4.48 19.40 -7.18
CA GLN A 391 5.91 19.13 -7.37
C GLN A 391 6.76 20.40 -7.27
N PHE A 392 6.20 21.56 -7.63
CA PHE A 392 6.93 22.82 -7.72
C PHE A 392 6.74 23.68 -6.47
N GLY A 393 7.81 24.04 -5.78
CA GLY A 393 7.76 24.82 -4.54
C GLY A 393 7.27 26.26 -4.68
N HIS A 394 6.65 26.64 -5.79
CA HIS A 394 6.11 27.95 -6.11
C HIS A 394 4.71 27.89 -6.73
N HIS A 395 4.02 26.73 -6.67
CA HIS A 395 2.65 26.65 -7.13
C HIS A 395 1.70 27.46 -6.25
N GLN A 396 0.62 27.95 -6.83
CA GLN A 396 -0.43 28.64 -6.08
C GLN A 396 -1.11 27.67 -5.12
N PHE A 397 -1.58 28.18 -3.99
CA PHE A 397 -2.23 27.39 -2.96
C PHE A 397 -3.74 27.64 -3.03
N PHE A 398 -4.49 26.60 -3.43
CA PHE A 398 -5.94 26.66 -3.62
C PHE A 398 -6.68 25.82 -2.57
N GLU A 399 -5.99 24.88 -1.92
CA GLU A 399 -6.51 23.89 -0.99
C GLU A 399 -6.33 24.34 0.48
N ASP A 400 -6.69 23.50 1.44
CA ASP A 400 -6.52 23.77 2.87
C ASP A 400 -5.16 23.33 3.41
N VAL A 401 -4.58 22.27 2.84
CA VAL A 401 -3.32 21.66 3.24
C VAL A 401 -2.33 21.74 2.08
N TYR A 402 -1.21 22.39 2.31
CA TYR A 402 -0.13 22.40 1.32
C TYR A 402 0.52 21.01 1.28
N THR A 403 0.28 20.29 0.20
CA THR A 403 0.87 18.99 -0.08
C THR A 403 2.00 19.16 -1.09
N PHE A 404 3.16 18.54 -0.84
CA PHE A 404 4.35 18.72 -1.67
C PHE A 404 5.12 17.41 -1.84
N ASP A 405 5.41 17.07 -3.09
CA ASP A 405 6.22 15.91 -3.46
C ASP A 405 7.70 16.28 -3.41
N ASP A 406 8.35 15.93 -2.29
CA ASP A 406 9.74 16.31 -1.99
C ASP A 406 10.73 15.23 -2.43
N PHE A 407 11.07 15.25 -3.70
CA PHE A 407 12.11 14.40 -4.29
C PHE A 407 13.50 15.05 -4.27
N SER A 408 13.81 15.85 -3.29
CA SER A 408 15.14 16.49 -3.17
C SER A 408 16.22 15.45 -2.98
N ASN A 409 16.95 15.18 -4.06
CA ASN A 409 17.98 14.13 -4.17
C ASN A 409 19.38 14.56 -3.78
N ALA A 410 19.52 15.69 -3.12
CA ALA A 410 20.81 16.10 -2.62
C ALA A 410 21.31 15.10 -1.56
N PRO A 411 22.63 14.96 -1.35
CA PRO A 411 23.17 14.16 -0.25
C PRO A 411 22.66 14.58 1.14
N LEU A 412 21.93 15.67 1.19
CA LEU A 412 21.17 16.17 2.32
C LEU A 412 19.65 15.95 2.07
N LEU A 413 19.22 14.71 1.96
CA LEU A 413 17.80 14.38 1.98
C LEU A 413 17.15 15.07 3.18
N SER A 414 16.53 16.20 2.92
CA SER A 414 15.87 17.01 3.94
C SER A 414 14.62 17.57 3.33
N THR A 415 13.52 17.45 4.04
CA THR A 415 12.31 18.15 3.70
C THR A 415 12.58 19.64 3.53
N LYS A 416 12.29 20.19 2.37
CA LYS A 416 12.45 21.61 2.09
C LYS A 416 11.45 22.44 2.89
N LYS A 417 11.83 23.64 3.30
CA LYS A 417 10.87 24.66 3.74
C LYS A 417 10.25 25.31 2.51
N VAL A 418 9.25 24.66 1.94
CA VAL A 418 8.57 25.18 0.73
C VAL A 418 7.55 26.22 1.13
N VAL A 419 6.84 26.00 2.23
CA VAL A 419 5.79 26.88 2.71
C VAL A 419 6.40 27.99 3.57
N LYS A 420 6.31 29.23 3.09
CA LYS A 420 6.79 30.43 3.81
C LYS A 420 5.81 30.87 4.90
N ASP A 421 4.51 30.79 4.64
CA ASP A 421 3.49 31.16 5.63
C ASP A 421 3.43 30.10 6.76
N SER A 422 3.63 30.57 7.98
CA SER A 422 3.62 29.72 9.16
C SER A 422 2.22 29.25 9.58
N LYS A 423 1.18 29.75 8.99
CA LYS A 423 -0.22 29.39 9.29
C LYS A 423 -0.75 28.25 8.44
N ILE A 424 -0.13 27.97 7.29
CA ILE A 424 -0.58 26.94 6.37
C ILE A 424 -0.14 25.56 6.87
N PRO A 425 -1.03 24.56 7.00
CA PRO A 425 -0.67 23.17 7.27
C PRO A 425 0.20 22.60 6.14
N TYR A 426 1.12 21.69 6.48
CA TYR A 426 2.07 21.14 5.51
C TYR A 426 2.24 19.63 5.65
N LEU A 427 2.04 18.91 4.55
CA LEU A 427 2.26 17.48 4.41
C LEU A 427 3.25 17.20 3.27
N VAL A 428 4.26 16.37 3.50
CA VAL A 428 5.07 15.80 2.43
C VAL A 428 4.29 14.65 1.82
N SER A 429 3.71 14.86 0.63
CA SER A 429 2.80 13.94 -0.03
C SER A 429 3.51 12.81 -0.77
N ALA A 430 4.78 13.02 -1.19
CA ALA A 430 5.65 11.95 -1.67
C ALA A 430 7.12 12.25 -1.38
N HIS A 431 7.91 11.20 -1.14
CA HIS A 431 9.37 11.29 -1.04
C HIS A 431 10.04 9.97 -1.50
N THR A 432 11.32 10.03 -1.84
CA THR A 432 12.15 8.85 -2.18
C THR A 432 11.56 8.04 -3.35
N GLY A 433 11.11 8.73 -4.42
CA GLY A 433 10.53 8.10 -5.61
C GLY A 433 11.58 7.71 -6.67
N HIS A 434 11.26 7.90 -7.94
CA HIS A 434 11.95 7.42 -9.16
C HIS A 434 13.49 7.52 -9.23
N MET A 435 14.12 8.27 -8.33
CA MET A 435 15.53 8.64 -8.44
C MET A 435 16.50 7.58 -7.92
N TYR A 436 16.01 6.49 -7.31
CA TYR A 436 16.87 5.44 -6.79
C TYR A 436 16.22 4.06 -6.91
N PRO A 437 16.08 3.54 -8.15
CA PRO A 437 15.50 2.24 -8.38
C PRO A 437 16.32 1.15 -7.69
N THR A 438 15.65 0.25 -6.98
CA THR A 438 16.31 -0.82 -6.23
C THR A 438 15.49 -2.09 -6.31
N LYS A 439 16.10 -3.14 -6.85
CA LYS A 439 15.52 -4.48 -6.87
C LYS A 439 15.89 -5.23 -5.59
N ARG A 440 15.09 -6.19 -5.20
CA ARG A 440 15.33 -7.01 -3.99
C ARG A 440 16.65 -7.78 -4.04
N TYR A 441 17.14 -8.09 -5.23
CA TYR A 441 18.38 -8.83 -5.51
C TYR A 441 19.54 -7.95 -6.04
N ASP A 442 19.42 -6.63 -5.96
CA ASP A 442 20.57 -5.74 -6.20
C ASP A 442 21.65 -5.95 -5.15
N ASN A 443 22.86 -5.46 -5.41
CA ASN A 443 23.94 -5.54 -4.45
C ASN A 443 23.58 -4.89 -3.09
N GLU A 444 24.29 -5.27 -2.04
CA GLU A 444 23.97 -4.84 -0.67
C GLU A 444 24.08 -3.32 -0.50
N GLU A 445 25.02 -2.67 -1.17
CA GLU A 445 25.22 -1.22 -1.13
C GLU A 445 24.01 -0.47 -1.69
N GLN A 446 23.48 -0.91 -2.84
CA GLN A 446 22.27 -0.34 -3.47
C GLN A 446 21.05 -0.47 -2.55
N ARG A 447 20.84 -1.67 -1.99
CA ARG A 447 19.71 -1.95 -1.08
C ARG A 447 19.81 -1.14 0.22
N LEU A 448 21.01 -1.01 0.78
CA LEU A 448 21.24 -0.23 1.99
C LEU A 448 21.03 1.26 1.75
N GLU A 449 21.54 1.80 0.64
CA GLU A 449 21.36 3.23 0.33
C GLU A 449 19.88 3.58 0.14
N GLN A 450 19.08 2.73 -0.52
CA GLN A 450 17.63 2.93 -0.58
C GLN A 450 17.03 3.03 0.83
N ALA A 451 17.31 2.08 1.70
CA ALA A 451 16.81 2.08 3.07
C ALA A 451 17.23 3.35 3.84
N MET A 452 18.51 3.73 3.73
CA MET A 452 19.04 4.91 4.43
C MET A 452 18.46 6.23 3.92
N ARG A 453 18.00 6.30 2.67
CA ARG A 453 17.26 7.46 2.15
C ARG A 453 15.92 7.64 2.89
N HIS A 454 15.17 6.57 3.08
CA HIS A 454 13.96 6.60 3.89
C HIS A 454 14.24 6.96 5.35
N VAL A 455 15.28 6.40 5.97
CA VAL A 455 15.72 6.75 7.34
C VAL A 455 15.98 8.24 7.50
N LYS A 456 16.72 8.85 6.57
CA LYS A 456 17.09 10.28 6.62
C LYS A 456 15.87 11.19 6.53
N VAL A 457 14.94 10.91 5.60
CA VAL A 457 13.69 11.68 5.45
C VAL A 457 12.82 11.54 6.70
N MET A 458 12.58 10.31 7.17
CA MET A 458 11.79 10.05 8.36
C MET A 458 12.36 10.75 9.60
N ASN A 459 13.67 10.63 9.82
CA ASN A 459 14.32 11.32 10.95
C ASN A 459 14.13 12.85 10.88
N LYS A 460 14.25 13.44 9.70
CA LYS A 460 14.05 14.87 9.51
C LYS A 460 12.61 15.29 9.76
N MET A 461 11.66 14.55 9.21
CA MET A 461 10.22 14.78 9.37
C MET A 461 9.81 14.68 10.84
N MET A 462 10.24 13.63 11.55
CA MET A 462 9.94 13.44 12.98
C MET A 462 10.47 14.59 13.84
N GLY A 463 11.60 15.18 13.48
CA GLY A 463 12.18 16.35 14.17
C GLY A 463 11.50 17.66 13.88
N SER A 464 10.62 17.75 12.87
CA SER A 464 9.95 18.98 12.50
C SER A 464 8.61 19.14 13.20
N LYS A 465 8.37 20.29 13.82
CA LYS A 465 7.07 20.63 14.40
C LYS A 465 6.05 21.12 13.33
N ARG A 466 6.55 21.47 12.15
CA ARG A 466 5.75 22.10 11.07
C ARG A 466 5.19 21.10 10.07
N ILE A 467 5.83 19.93 9.94
CA ILE A 467 5.45 18.91 8.96
C ILE A 467 4.48 17.96 9.63
N SER A 468 3.27 17.85 9.11
CA SER A 468 2.24 16.95 9.62
C SER A 468 2.65 15.49 9.49
N GLY A 469 3.34 15.15 8.39
CA GLY A 469 3.84 13.82 8.12
C GLY A 469 4.59 13.72 6.80
N ALA A 470 5.02 12.51 6.45
CA ALA A 470 5.63 12.21 5.17
C ALA A 470 5.17 10.85 4.63
N ILE A 471 4.90 10.79 3.35
CA ILE A 471 4.43 9.63 2.62
C ILE A 471 5.54 9.22 1.65
N GLY A 472 6.05 7.99 1.78
CA GLY A 472 7.08 7.45 0.88
C GLY A 472 6.48 6.96 -0.43
N CYS A 473 7.15 7.17 -1.52
CA CYS A 473 6.80 6.62 -2.81
C CYS A 473 7.66 5.39 -3.08
N CYS A 474 7.11 4.16 -3.11
CA CYS A 474 5.74 3.74 -2.83
C CYS A 474 5.72 2.43 -2.03
N LEU A 475 4.54 1.86 -1.78
CA LEU A 475 4.39 0.60 -1.06
C LEU A 475 5.11 -0.55 -1.77
N PHE A 476 4.91 -0.71 -3.07
CA PHE A 476 5.51 -1.79 -3.87
C PHE A 476 5.92 -1.30 -5.26
N ASP A 477 6.80 -2.07 -5.90
CA ASP A 477 7.15 -1.87 -7.29
C ASP A 477 5.91 -2.08 -8.17
N TYR A 478 5.78 -1.30 -9.24
CA TYR A 478 4.61 -1.37 -10.12
C TYR A 478 4.97 -1.21 -11.59
N PRO A 479 4.18 -1.81 -12.49
CA PRO A 479 4.30 -1.56 -13.93
C PRO A 479 3.98 -0.11 -14.26
N THR A 480 4.78 0.49 -15.12
CA THR A 480 4.67 1.90 -15.50
C THR A 480 4.79 2.08 -17.00
N HIS A 481 4.42 3.26 -17.49
CA HIS A 481 4.66 3.64 -18.87
C HIS A 481 6.16 3.64 -19.18
N MET A 482 6.52 3.25 -20.41
CA MET A 482 7.92 3.09 -20.84
C MET A 482 8.80 4.34 -20.66
N GLU A 483 8.19 5.51 -20.52
CA GLU A 483 8.92 6.77 -20.33
C GLU A 483 9.41 6.99 -18.89
N PHE A 484 8.88 6.26 -17.89
CA PHE A 484 9.11 6.53 -16.48
C PHE A 484 9.83 5.44 -15.70
N GLY A 485 9.76 4.21 -16.16
CA GLY A 485 10.34 3.06 -15.47
C GLY A 485 11.75 2.72 -15.88
N SER A 486 12.24 1.62 -15.38
CA SER A 486 13.40 0.91 -15.93
C SER A 486 13.08 0.39 -17.33
N GLY A 487 14.10 -0.03 -18.08
CA GLY A 487 13.92 -0.49 -19.48
C GLY A 487 12.97 -1.67 -19.67
N ASP A 488 12.53 -2.30 -18.61
CA ASP A 488 11.52 -3.37 -18.57
C ASP A 488 10.09 -2.87 -18.23
N GLY A 489 9.87 -1.57 -18.19
CA GLY A 489 8.57 -0.98 -17.89
C GLY A 489 8.14 -1.09 -16.44
N MET A 490 9.09 -1.18 -15.49
CA MET A 490 8.82 -1.27 -14.06
C MET A 490 9.41 -0.10 -13.29
N CYS A 491 8.68 0.43 -12.33
CA CYS A 491 9.18 1.32 -11.29
C CYS A 491 9.68 0.51 -10.11
N TYR A 492 10.99 0.54 -9.80
CA TYR A 492 11.63 -0.24 -8.72
C TYR A 492 11.90 0.56 -7.45
N HIS A 493 11.09 1.53 -7.12
CA HIS A 493 11.28 2.36 -5.93
C HIS A 493 10.36 1.99 -4.75
N GLY A 494 9.54 0.96 -4.88
CA GLY A 494 8.74 0.43 -3.78
C GLY A 494 9.59 -0.09 -2.61
N VAL A 495 9.01 -0.06 -1.40
CA VAL A 495 9.62 -0.70 -0.22
C VAL A 495 9.41 -2.22 -0.22
N LEU A 496 8.43 -2.69 -0.96
CA LEU A 496 8.20 -4.09 -1.32
C LEU A 496 8.45 -4.26 -2.82
N ASP A 497 8.71 -5.48 -3.28
CA ASP A 497 8.68 -5.77 -4.71
C ASP A 497 7.23 -5.89 -5.23
N PHE A 498 7.05 -6.07 -6.54
CA PHE A 498 5.72 -6.18 -7.16
C PHE A 498 4.88 -7.33 -6.59
N ASN A 499 5.52 -8.38 -6.09
CA ASN A 499 4.87 -9.50 -5.40
C ASN A 499 4.60 -9.22 -3.90
N ARG A 500 4.79 -8.00 -3.41
CA ARG A 500 4.69 -7.60 -2.00
C ARG A 500 5.68 -8.33 -1.09
N ILE A 501 6.83 -8.73 -1.61
CA ILE A 501 7.92 -9.30 -0.82
C ILE A 501 8.80 -8.15 -0.31
N PRO A 502 9.09 -8.07 1.01
CA PRO A 502 9.82 -6.95 1.58
C PRO A 502 11.23 -6.79 1.00
N LYS A 503 11.59 -5.54 0.68
CA LYS A 503 12.97 -5.08 0.47
C LYS A 503 13.55 -4.60 1.80
N LEU A 504 14.83 -4.27 1.83
CA LEU A 504 15.47 -3.77 3.06
C LEU A 504 14.80 -2.49 3.58
N SER A 505 14.34 -1.62 2.70
CA SER A 505 13.64 -0.38 3.03
C SER A 505 12.30 -0.58 3.75
N ALA A 506 11.64 -1.73 3.61
CA ALA A 506 10.42 -2.05 4.36
C ALA A 506 10.70 -2.09 5.88
N PHE A 507 11.87 -2.59 6.26
CA PHE A 507 12.26 -2.72 7.67
C PHE A 507 12.58 -1.38 8.34
N VAL A 508 12.80 -0.32 7.57
CA VAL A 508 12.89 1.05 8.10
C VAL A 508 11.58 1.46 8.77
N TYR A 509 10.46 1.14 8.13
CA TYR A 509 9.13 1.41 8.67
C TYR A 509 8.74 0.40 9.74
N ALA A 510 8.85 -0.88 9.44
CA ALA A 510 8.48 -1.96 10.35
C ALA A 510 9.20 -1.87 11.70
N SER A 511 10.45 -1.37 11.72
CA SER A 511 11.20 -1.18 12.97
C SER A 511 10.71 -0.03 13.84
N GLN A 512 9.80 0.84 13.39
CA GLN A 512 9.31 1.95 14.21
C GLN A 512 8.10 1.59 15.08
N GLN A 513 7.51 0.40 14.90
CA GLN A 513 6.41 -0.12 15.73
C GLN A 513 6.91 -0.77 17.04
N GLU A 514 5.97 -1.04 17.97
CA GLU A 514 6.29 -1.64 19.28
C GLU A 514 5.82 -3.08 19.43
N GLU A 515 4.78 -3.48 18.69
CA GLU A 515 4.05 -4.72 18.93
C GLU A 515 4.83 -5.96 18.47
N ILE A 516 5.38 -5.91 17.27
CA ILE A 516 6.07 -7.04 16.66
C ILE A 516 7.58 -6.82 16.72
N PRO A 517 8.36 -7.74 17.30
CA PRO A 517 9.82 -7.66 17.27
C PRO A 517 10.35 -7.73 15.83
N VAL A 518 11.11 -6.72 15.43
CA VAL A 518 11.73 -6.59 14.11
C VAL A 518 13.25 -6.57 14.26
N MET A 519 13.95 -7.34 13.43
CA MET A 519 15.40 -7.26 13.30
C MET A 519 15.83 -7.72 11.91
N GLU A 520 16.30 -6.80 11.09
CA GLU A 520 16.83 -7.06 9.75
C GLU A 520 18.21 -6.44 9.59
N VAL A 521 19.12 -7.15 8.94
CA VAL A 521 20.53 -6.75 8.79
C VAL A 521 20.77 -6.36 7.34
N GLY A 522 21.43 -5.22 7.13
CA GLY A 522 21.71 -4.66 5.81
C GLY A 522 22.82 -5.39 5.03
N THR A 523 23.43 -6.45 5.59
CA THR A 523 24.51 -7.21 4.95
C THR A 523 24.43 -8.69 5.27
N SER A 524 24.96 -9.53 4.38
CA SER A 524 25.22 -10.96 4.62
C SER A 524 26.54 -11.25 5.34
N PHE A 525 27.38 -10.24 5.58
CA PHE A 525 28.78 -10.34 6.00
C PHE A 525 29.69 -11.10 5.02
N ASN A 526 29.24 -11.33 3.80
CA ASN A 526 30.03 -12.00 2.79
C ASN A 526 30.84 -10.98 1.99
N ILE A 527 32.16 -10.96 2.23
CA ILE A 527 33.06 -10.00 1.58
C ILE A 527 33.07 -10.13 0.03
N GLY A 528 32.75 -11.34 -0.49
CA GLY A 528 32.69 -11.60 -1.92
C GLY A 528 31.55 -10.88 -2.66
N GLU A 529 30.54 -10.41 -1.93
CA GLU A 529 29.43 -9.63 -2.48
C GLU A 529 29.78 -8.14 -2.67
N HIS A 530 30.95 -7.71 -2.20
CA HIS A 530 31.33 -6.30 -2.15
C HIS A 530 32.49 -5.99 -3.06
N ALA A 531 32.36 -4.93 -3.88
CA ALA A 531 33.43 -4.46 -4.74
C ALA A 531 34.68 -4.13 -3.93
N GLY A 532 35.83 -4.71 -4.34
CA GLY A 532 37.09 -4.52 -3.64
C GLY A 532 37.14 -5.08 -2.21
N GLY A 533 36.19 -5.93 -1.81
CA GLY A 533 36.08 -6.46 -0.45
C GLY A 533 35.71 -5.43 0.62
N ILE A 534 35.02 -4.35 0.23
CA ILE A 534 34.63 -3.25 1.10
C ILE A 534 33.20 -3.50 1.60
N LEU A 535 33.04 -3.94 2.86
CA LEU A 535 31.72 -4.22 3.45
C LEU A 535 30.85 -2.97 3.59
N GLY A 536 31.46 -1.77 3.70
CA GLY A 536 30.71 -0.55 3.99
C GLY A 536 30.15 -0.51 5.42
N PRO A 537 29.25 0.44 5.70
CA PRO A 537 28.58 0.55 7.00
C PRO A 537 27.55 -0.55 7.17
N ILE A 538 27.58 -1.24 8.31
CA ILE A 538 26.65 -2.33 8.63
C ILE A 538 25.57 -1.79 9.55
N TYR A 539 24.33 -1.72 9.05
CA TYR A 539 23.18 -1.29 9.83
C TYR A 539 22.22 -2.44 10.11
N VAL A 540 21.65 -2.43 11.32
CA VAL A 540 20.56 -3.31 11.74
C VAL A 540 19.32 -2.47 11.96
N PHE A 541 18.24 -2.76 11.22
CA PHE A 541 16.92 -2.14 11.36
C PHE A 541 16.13 -2.94 12.38
N THR A 542 15.89 -2.37 13.57
CA THR A 542 15.29 -3.09 14.69
C THR A 542 14.57 -2.16 15.66
N ASN A 543 13.55 -2.71 16.34
CA ASN A 543 12.88 -2.10 17.49
C ASN A 543 13.32 -2.75 18.82
N CYS A 544 14.44 -3.46 18.83
CA CYS A 544 15.09 -3.95 20.04
C CYS A 544 15.83 -2.81 20.77
N ASP A 545 15.95 -2.91 22.09
CA ASP A 545 16.67 -1.94 22.90
C ASP A 545 18.18 -1.99 22.63
N TYR A 546 18.70 -3.18 22.36
CA TYR A 546 20.08 -3.42 21.92
C TYR A 546 20.20 -4.76 21.20
N VAL A 547 21.31 -4.94 20.49
CA VAL A 547 21.66 -6.16 19.78
C VAL A 547 23.05 -6.61 20.19
N ASN A 548 23.18 -7.86 20.63
CA ASN A 548 24.46 -8.52 20.85
C ASN A 548 24.93 -9.21 19.57
N LEU A 549 26.16 -8.97 19.16
CA LEU A 549 26.81 -9.67 18.07
C LEU A 549 27.76 -10.73 18.61
N PHE A 550 27.60 -11.96 18.11
CA PHE A 550 28.50 -13.08 18.36
C PHE A 550 29.18 -13.48 17.04
N LYS A 551 30.45 -13.88 17.12
CA LYS A 551 31.20 -14.51 16.04
C LYS A 551 31.66 -15.88 16.54
N ASN A 552 31.23 -16.98 15.87
CA ASN A 552 31.51 -18.36 16.30
C ASN A 552 31.21 -18.59 17.79
N ASP A 553 30.03 -18.14 18.25
CA ASP A 553 29.55 -18.16 19.64
C ASP A 553 30.33 -17.32 20.66
N VAL A 554 31.39 -16.60 20.26
CA VAL A 554 32.07 -15.63 21.10
C VAL A 554 31.38 -14.28 21.00
N LEU A 555 30.99 -13.70 22.13
CA LEU A 555 30.43 -12.36 22.20
C LEU A 555 31.45 -11.31 21.77
N ILE A 556 31.14 -10.62 20.68
CA ILE A 556 31.96 -9.50 20.20
C ILE A 556 31.66 -8.23 21.00
N LYS A 557 30.36 -7.81 20.96
CA LYS A 557 29.94 -6.56 21.63
C LYS A 557 28.43 -6.43 21.59
N GLY A 558 27.86 -5.65 22.53
CA GLY A 558 26.48 -5.13 22.46
C GLY A 558 26.44 -3.79 21.74
N PHE A 559 25.46 -3.63 20.85
CA PHE A 559 25.24 -2.44 20.04
C PHE A 559 23.88 -1.84 20.35
N TYR A 560 23.79 -0.51 20.31
CA TYR A 560 22.62 0.25 20.71
C TYR A 560 22.10 1.15 19.57
N PRO A 561 20.83 1.57 19.60
CA PRO A 561 20.25 2.47 18.61
C PRO A 561 21.05 3.76 18.44
N ASN A 562 21.31 4.16 17.19
CA ASN A 562 22.18 5.28 16.85
C ASN A 562 21.46 6.64 16.97
N HIS A 563 21.02 7.00 18.18
CA HIS A 563 20.38 8.30 18.46
C HIS A 563 21.31 9.50 18.26
N ARG A 564 22.62 9.29 18.11
CA ARG A 564 23.56 10.38 17.81
C ARG A 564 23.36 10.91 16.39
N GLU A 565 23.10 10.01 15.45
CA GLU A 565 22.92 10.34 14.02
C GLU A 565 21.44 10.56 13.70
N PHE A 566 20.56 9.68 14.21
CA PHE A 566 19.12 9.70 13.93
C PHE A 566 18.32 10.02 15.20
N LYS A 567 18.48 11.27 15.66
CA LYS A 567 18.00 11.76 16.95
C LYS A 567 16.48 11.65 17.15
N TYR A 568 15.71 11.75 16.07
CA TYR A 568 14.28 11.93 16.14
C TYR A 568 13.48 10.65 15.85
N LEU A 569 14.13 9.60 15.35
CA LEU A 569 13.49 8.30 15.20
C LEU A 569 13.30 7.65 16.58
N LYS A 570 12.20 6.93 16.74
CA LYS A 570 11.92 6.15 17.95
C LYS A 570 12.91 4.99 18.06
N HIS A 571 13.09 4.26 16.96
CA HIS A 571 14.04 3.16 16.83
C HIS A 571 15.03 3.43 15.69
N PRO A 572 16.10 4.21 15.95
CA PRO A 572 17.13 4.45 14.95
C PRO A 572 17.85 3.15 14.59
N PRO A 573 18.28 2.97 13.34
CA PRO A 573 19.08 1.78 12.98
C PRO A 573 20.35 1.71 13.83
N ILE A 574 20.72 0.51 14.23
CA ILE A 574 21.93 0.22 14.99
C ILE A 574 23.08 0.09 14.01
N LEU A 575 24.19 0.82 14.25
CA LEU A 575 25.43 0.69 13.49
C LEU A 575 26.35 -0.33 14.16
N ILE A 576 26.71 -1.39 13.45
CA ILE A 576 27.77 -2.33 13.85
C ILE A 576 29.10 -1.78 13.38
N ASP A 577 29.89 -1.26 14.30
CA ASP A 577 31.18 -0.64 14.05
C ASP A 577 32.37 -1.47 14.54
N ASP A 578 32.12 -2.68 15.02
CA ASP A 578 33.13 -3.59 15.56
C ASP A 578 32.76 -5.06 15.26
N LEU A 579 33.58 -5.77 14.48
CA LEU A 579 33.47 -7.19 14.17
C LEU A 579 34.53 -8.05 14.87
N ILE A 580 35.39 -7.44 15.68
CA ILE A 580 36.62 -8.05 16.22
C ILE A 580 36.54 -8.24 17.73
N GLY A 581 35.93 -7.30 18.46
CA GLY A 581 35.88 -7.33 19.93
C GLY A 581 37.27 -7.34 20.58
N ASP A 582 37.49 -8.29 21.47
CA ASP A 582 38.76 -8.42 22.20
C ASP A 582 39.72 -9.49 21.60
N MET A 583 39.36 -10.08 20.42
CA MET A 583 40.12 -11.17 19.79
C MET A 583 41.60 -10.84 19.52
N LEU A 584 41.90 -9.57 19.18
CA LEU A 584 43.31 -9.15 18.98
C LEU A 584 44.15 -9.19 20.28
N GLN A 585 43.52 -8.98 21.43
CA GLN A 585 44.17 -9.10 22.72
C GLN A 585 44.38 -10.57 23.08
N GLU A 586 43.38 -11.38 22.86
CA GLU A 586 43.34 -12.80 23.23
C GLU A 586 44.19 -13.69 22.31
N GLU A 587 44.13 -13.47 20.99
CA GLU A 587 44.77 -14.32 19.99
C GLU A 587 46.18 -13.82 19.59
N GLU A 588 46.35 -12.48 19.51
CA GLU A 588 47.63 -11.88 19.08
C GLU A 588 48.46 -11.34 20.25
N GLY A 589 47.95 -11.44 21.48
CA GLY A 589 48.64 -10.98 22.69
C GLY A 589 48.87 -9.46 22.75
N MET A 590 48.11 -8.68 22.02
CA MET A 590 48.24 -7.21 21.97
C MET A 590 47.78 -6.55 23.26
N THR A 591 48.44 -5.46 23.66
CA THR A 591 47.86 -4.63 24.72
C THR A 591 46.53 -4.03 24.28
N LYS A 592 45.68 -3.70 25.25
CA LYS A 592 44.35 -3.10 24.96
C LYS A 592 44.46 -1.86 24.07
N TRP A 593 45.42 -0.97 24.35
CA TRP A 593 45.62 0.26 23.56
C TRP A 593 46.00 -0.05 22.11
N ASP A 594 46.83 -1.04 21.90
CA ASP A 594 47.34 -1.42 20.59
C ASP A 594 46.27 -2.18 19.82
N ALA A 595 45.58 -3.13 20.44
CA ALA A 595 44.42 -3.83 19.86
C ALA A 595 43.35 -2.84 19.41
N ASP A 596 43.02 -1.82 20.22
CA ASP A 596 42.06 -0.77 19.86
C ASP A 596 42.49 0.06 18.64
N ASN A 597 43.80 0.32 18.48
CA ASN A 597 44.30 1.05 17.32
C ASN A 597 44.31 0.20 16.05
N VAL A 598 44.78 -1.04 16.12
CA VAL A 598 44.73 -2.00 14.98
C VAL A 598 43.30 -2.28 14.58
N LYS A 599 42.42 -2.55 15.52
CA LYS A 599 40.99 -2.75 15.28
C LYS A 599 40.35 -1.59 14.51
N LYS A 600 40.63 -0.34 14.92
CA LYS A 600 40.13 0.85 14.22
C LYS A 600 40.63 0.96 12.78
N VAL A 601 41.85 0.50 12.51
CA VAL A 601 42.39 0.46 11.14
C VAL A 601 41.68 -0.64 10.33
N LEU A 602 41.59 -1.86 10.86
CA LEU A 602 40.91 -2.98 10.18
C LEU A 602 39.43 -2.67 9.87
N MET A 603 38.74 -2.08 10.85
CA MET A 603 37.33 -1.65 10.63
C MET A 603 37.25 -0.47 9.65
N ALA A 604 38.22 0.44 9.63
CA ALA A 604 38.23 1.50 8.60
C ALA A 604 38.57 0.93 7.23
N SER A 605 39.37 -0.11 7.12
CA SER A 605 39.67 -0.81 5.87
C SER A 605 38.42 -1.52 5.33
N SER A 606 37.57 -2.06 6.21
CA SER A 606 36.29 -2.64 5.78
C SER A 606 35.31 -1.60 5.21
N MET A 607 35.41 -0.35 5.62
CA MET A 607 34.54 0.74 5.16
C MET A 607 35.11 1.53 3.96
N HIS A 608 36.41 1.63 3.82
CA HIS A 608 37.08 2.52 2.86
C HIS A 608 38.07 1.82 1.94
N GLY A 609 38.28 0.51 2.11
CA GLY A 609 39.33 -0.24 1.42
C GLY A 609 40.70 0.36 1.69
N MET A 610 41.56 0.38 0.67
CA MET A 610 42.92 0.97 0.76
C MET A 610 42.91 2.51 0.78
N ASN A 611 41.77 3.16 0.51
CA ASN A 611 41.63 4.62 0.54
C ASN A 611 41.33 5.15 1.95
N LEU A 612 42.08 4.72 2.92
CA LEU A 612 41.90 5.12 4.31
C LEU A 612 41.98 6.66 4.51
N PRO A 613 41.03 7.25 5.26
CA PRO A 613 41.15 8.63 5.73
C PRO A 613 42.46 8.91 6.47
N PRO A 614 43.04 10.15 6.42
CA PRO A 614 44.33 10.47 6.97
C PRO A 614 44.56 10.04 8.44
N ARG A 615 43.51 10.15 9.26
CA ARG A 615 43.54 9.72 10.66
C ARG A 615 43.81 8.22 10.86
N TYR A 616 43.35 7.40 9.95
CA TYR A 616 43.58 5.96 10.02
C TYR A 616 44.91 5.56 9.39
N LYS A 617 45.38 6.28 8.35
CA LYS A 617 46.74 6.13 7.83
C LYS A 617 47.79 6.41 8.90
N LEU A 618 47.55 7.43 9.72
CA LEU A 618 48.45 7.72 10.86
C LEU A 618 48.45 6.59 11.90
N ARG A 619 47.28 6.03 12.25
CA ARG A 619 47.17 4.89 13.17
C ARG A 619 47.85 3.64 12.61
N MET A 620 47.70 3.39 11.33
CA MET A 620 48.36 2.30 10.62
C MET A 620 49.88 2.48 10.69
N ALA A 621 50.39 3.68 10.40
CA ALA A 621 51.84 3.95 10.53
C ALA A 621 52.36 3.74 11.95
N ILE A 622 51.61 4.10 12.99
CA ILE A 622 51.94 3.82 14.37
C ILE A 622 51.95 2.32 14.67
N ALA A 623 50.98 1.57 14.17
CA ALA A 623 50.92 0.12 14.34
C ALA A 623 52.13 -0.59 13.67
N ILE A 624 52.47 -0.19 12.46
CA ILE A 624 53.63 -0.67 11.71
C ILE A 624 54.93 -0.40 12.50
N LEU A 625 55.15 0.84 12.95
CA LEU A 625 56.37 1.24 13.66
C LEU A 625 56.53 0.58 15.02
N ARG A 626 55.42 0.29 15.71
CA ARG A 626 55.45 -0.23 17.09
C ARG A 626 55.49 -1.76 17.13
N TYR A 627 54.80 -2.44 16.19
CA TYR A 627 54.68 -3.90 16.14
C TYR A 627 55.48 -4.54 15.02
N GLY A 628 56.02 -3.74 14.08
CA GLY A 628 56.67 -4.28 12.90
C GLY A 628 55.69 -4.97 11.93
N ILE A 629 54.38 -4.68 12.04
CA ILE A 629 53.35 -5.29 11.22
C ILE A 629 53.54 -4.82 9.78
N SER A 630 53.83 -5.74 8.88
CA SER A 630 53.89 -5.45 7.44
C SER A 630 52.48 -5.22 6.86
N VAL A 631 52.42 -4.60 5.68
CA VAL A 631 51.15 -4.45 4.96
C VAL A 631 50.53 -5.83 4.61
N GLU A 632 51.38 -6.84 4.37
CA GLU A 632 50.97 -8.21 4.11
C GLU A 632 50.33 -8.86 5.35
N GLU A 633 50.89 -8.62 6.54
CA GLU A 633 50.35 -9.10 7.81
C GLU A 633 49.03 -8.38 8.16
N GLU A 634 48.92 -7.08 7.87
CA GLU A 634 47.65 -6.35 7.99
C GLU A 634 46.56 -6.94 7.11
N MET A 635 46.88 -7.22 5.84
CA MET A 635 45.96 -7.90 4.90
C MET A 635 45.61 -9.31 5.44
N GLY A 636 46.55 -10.02 6.03
CA GLY A 636 46.32 -11.31 6.68
C GLY A 636 45.39 -11.18 7.89
N MET A 637 45.59 -10.18 8.74
CA MET A 637 44.69 -9.87 9.86
C MET A 637 43.31 -9.45 9.40
N TYR A 638 43.24 -8.61 8.35
CA TYR A 638 41.96 -8.26 7.75
C TYR A 638 41.21 -9.52 7.26
N GLY A 639 41.90 -10.39 6.54
CA GLY A 639 41.33 -11.64 6.06
C GLY A 639 40.89 -12.58 7.21
N LYS A 640 41.59 -12.59 8.34
CA LYS A 640 41.28 -13.44 9.51
C LYS A 640 40.12 -12.87 10.34
N TYR A 641 40.15 -11.57 10.66
CA TYR A 641 39.21 -11.00 11.62
C TYR A 641 38.00 -10.34 11.01
N VAL A 642 38.07 -9.82 9.78
CA VAL A 642 36.98 -9.12 9.09
C VAL A 642 36.50 -9.88 7.87
N GLY A 643 37.43 -10.24 6.96
CA GLY A 643 37.07 -10.80 5.64
C GLY A 643 36.72 -12.29 5.64
N ASN A 644 37.02 -13.03 6.69
CA ASN A 644 36.80 -14.50 6.82
C ASN A 644 37.32 -15.29 5.61
N LEU A 645 38.40 -14.83 4.97
CA LEU A 645 38.90 -15.32 3.67
C LEU A 645 39.40 -16.78 3.69
N LYS A 646 39.61 -17.38 4.85
CA LYS A 646 40.08 -18.75 4.98
C LYS A 646 39.17 -19.62 5.84
N ASP A 647 38.11 -19.08 6.39
CA ASP A 647 37.20 -19.78 7.28
C ASP A 647 35.80 -19.87 6.69
N SER A 648 35.49 -20.99 6.04
CA SER A 648 34.17 -21.31 5.51
C SER A 648 33.11 -21.62 6.60
N HIS A 649 33.50 -21.53 7.88
CA HIS A 649 32.65 -21.90 9.01
C HIS A 649 32.25 -20.73 9.90
N THR A 650 32.70 -19.52 9.59
CA THR A 650 32.33 -18.34 10.38
C THR A 650 30.83 -18.10 10.38
N VAL A 651 30.25 -18.05 11.56
CA VAL A 651 28.85 -17.73 11.80
C VAL A 651 28.76 -16.48 12.66
N TYR A 652 28.03 -15.48 12.16
CA TYR A 652 27.62 -14.31 12.93
C TYR A 652 26.21 -14.53 13.46
N ARG A 653 26.03 -14.40 14.78
CA ARG A 653 24.75 -14.50 15.44
C ARG A 653 24.42 -13.16 16.09
N LEU A 654 23.26 -12.60 15.71
CA LEU A 654 22.72 -11.38 16.30
C LEU A 654 21.57 -11.77 17.21
N GLU A 655 21.60 -11.26 18.43
CA GLU A 655 20.55 -11.44 19.43
C GLU A 655 19.97 -10.10 19.82
N GLY A 656 18.67 -9.88 19.48
CA GLY A 656 17.93 -8.67 19.80
C GLY A 656 17.19 -8.78 21.12
N TYR A 657 17.36 -7.81 21.98
CA TYR A 657 16.78 -7.78 23.32
C TYR A 657 15.81 -6.61 23.46
N LYS A 658 14.66 -6.86 24.09
CA LYS A 658 13.65 -5.84 24.43
C LYS A 658 13.19 -6.06 25.86
N GLY A 659 13.24 -5.02 26.71
CA GLY A 659 12.95 -5.17 28.14
C GLY A 659 13.83 -6.17 28.86
N GLY A 660 15.07 -6.35 28.38
CA GLY A 660 16.03 -7.32 28.93
C GLY A 660 15.79 -8.79 28.51
N GLN A 661 14.76 -9.04 27.70
CA GLN A 661 14.44 -10.39 27.18
C GLN A 661 14.92 -10.54 25.74
N LEU A 662 15.44 -11.74 25.39
CA LEU A 662 15.76 -12.09 24.02
C LEU A 662 14.45 -12.27 23.23
N VAL A 663 14.25 -11.41 22.22
CA VAL A 663 13.01 -11.42 21.41
C VAL A 663 13.25 -11.83 19.96
N LYS A 664 14.48 -11.74 19.47
CA LYS A 664 14.82 -12.09 18.10
C LYS A 664 16.23 -12.60 17.98
N THR A 665 16.45 -13.61 17.15
CA THR A 665 17.80 -14.12 16.81
C THR A 665 17.91 -14.22 15.29
N LYS A 666 19.07 -13.83 14.75
CA LYS A 666 19.41 -13.97 13.35
C LYS A 666 20.83 -14.51 13.22
N CYS A 667 21.02 -15.60 12.48
CA CYS A 667 22.33 -16.21 12.25
C CYS A 667 22.69 -16.04 10.76
N LEU A 668 23.86 -15.45 10.50
CA LEU A 668 24.42 -15.22 9.18
C LEU A 668 25.74 -15.96 9.05
N GLY A 669 25.99 -16.61 7.92
CA GLY A 669 27.21 -17.39 7.70
C GLY A 669 27.17 -18.22 6.44
N SER A 670 28.08 -19.15 6.28
CA SER A 670 28.10 -20.04 5.12
C SER A 670 26.84 -20.91 5.03
N VAL A 671 26.26 -20.99 3.85
CA VAL A 671 25.05 -21.78 3.55
C VAL A 671 25.45 -23.22 3.29
N ARG A 672 24.81 -24.17 3.97
CA ARG A 672 25.06 -25.61 3.79
C ARG A 672 23.88 -26.38 3.21
N ASN A 673 22.67 -26.05 3.64
CA ASN A 673 21.46 -26.79 3.30
C ASN A 673 20.35 -25.81 2.81
N PRO A 674 20.50 -25.23 1.61
CA PRO A 674 19.44 -24.40 1.05
C PRO A 674 18.21 -25.27 0.74
N ARG A 675 17.04 -24.79 1.14
CA ARG A 675 15.76 -25.48 0.92
C ARG A 675 14.65 -24.54 0.51
N LEU A 676 13.69 -25.08 -0.20
CA LEU A 676 12.45 -24.38 -0.53
C LEU A 676 11.53 -24.32 0.70
N VAL A 677 10.94 -23.17 0.94
CA VAL A 677 9.93 -22.95 1.98
C VAL A 677 8.83 -22.09 1.36
N ALA A 678 7.58 -22.47 1.57
CA ALA A 678 6.44 -21.72 1.08
C ALA A 678 5.46 -21.41 2.21
N LYS A 679 4.75 -20.30 2.10
CA LYS A 679 3.70 -19.88 3.03
C LYS A 679 2.61 -19.13 2.28
N ALA A 680 1.36 -19.54 2.49
CA ALA A 680 0.19 -18.80 2.03
C ALA A 680 -0.07 -17.56 2.92
N ASP A 681 -0.65 -16.51 2.35
CA ASP A 681 -1.12 -15.36 3.11
C ASP A 681 -2.26 -15.74 4.06
N TYR A 682 -3.15 -16.62 3.61
CA TYR A 682 -4.30 -17.08 4.37
C TYR A 682 -4.33 -18.60 4.46
N GLU A 683 -4.39 -19.14 5.69
CA GLU A 683 -4.63 -20.56 5.95
C GLU A 683 -6.11 -20.93 5.80
N VAL A 684 -6.98 -19.94 5.96
CA VAL A 684 -8.42 -20.04 5.72
C VAL A 684 -8.84 -18.88 4.81
N VAL A 685 -9.30 -19.20 3.61
CA VAL A 685 -9.76 -18.25 2.59
C VAL A 685 -11.27 -18.16 2.69
N PRO A 686 -11.84 -17.03 3.14
CA PRO A 686 -13.28 -16.83 3.07
C PRO A 686 -13.67 -16.60 1.61
N LEU A 687 -14.60 -17.39 1.10
CA LEU A 687 -15.17 -17.17 -0.22
C LEU A 687 -16.32 -16.17 -0.10
N HIS A 688 -16.14 -14.99 -0.67
CA HIS A 688 -17.14 -13.94 -0.67
C HIS A 688 -18.13 -14.08 -1.85
N GLU A 689 -18.49 -12.99 -2.50
CA GLU A 689 -19.49 -12.94 -3.55
C GLU A 689 -19.00 -13.51 -4.89
N THR A 690 -17.67 -13.49 -5.11
CA THR A 690 -16.99 -13.99 -6.31
C THR A 690 -15.74 -14.81 -5.90
N TYR A 691 -14.85 -15.05 -6.85
CA TYR A 691 -13.59 -15.72 -6.56
C TYR A 691 -12.70 -14.88 -5.65
N GLU A 692 -11.79 -15.56 -4.98
CA GLU A 692 -10.69 -14.95 -4.24
C GLU A 692 -9.34 -15.43 -4.78
N ILE A 693 -8.29 -14.66 -4.50
CA ILE A 693 -6.92 -15.05 -4.82
C ILE A 693 -6.11 -15.12 -3.52
N ASN A 694 -5.48 -16.27 -3.29
CA ASN A 694 -4.53 -16.46 -2.20
C ASN A 694 -3.11 -16.42 -2.75
N ARG A 695 -2.26 -15.55 -2.19
CA ARG A 695 -0.84 -15.48 -2.54
C ARG A 695 -0.04 -16.45 -1.67
N ILE A 696 0.85 -17.21 -2.30
CA ILE A 696 1.79 -18.12 -1.66
C ILE A 696 3.20 -17.60 -1.92
N VAL A 697 3.88 -17.13 -0.87
CA VAL A 697 5.26 -16.66 -0.95
C VAL A 697 6.20 -17.86 -0.82
N VAL A 698 7.02 -18.07 -1.84
CA VAL A 698 8.01 -19.16 -1.91
C VAL A 698 9.39 -18.55 -1.73
N GLN A 699 10.21 -19.14 -0.87
CA GLN A 699 11.55 -18.65 -0.56
C GLN A 699 12.57 -19.77 -0.51
N VAL A 700 13.77 -19.51 -1.00
CA VAL A 700 14.94 -20.34 -0.74
C VAL A 700 15.60 -19.86 0.53
N ARG A 701 15.61 -20.71 1.56
CA ARG A 701 16.21 -20.38 2.85
C ARG A 701 17.33 -21.34 3.21
N CYS A 702 18.37 -20.80 3.87
CA CYS A 702 19.39 -21.64 4.48
C CYS A 702 18.87 -22.32 5.76
N GLU A 703 19.69 -23.15 6.38
CA GLU A 703 19.42 -23.82 7.66
C GLU A 703 19.07 -22.88 8.81
N ASN A 704 19.56 -21.65 8.76
CA ASN A 704 19.31 -20.60 9.75
C ASN A 704 18.04 -19.75 9.44
N GLY A 705 17.27 -20.14 8.40
CA GLY A 705 16.02 -19.46 8.01
C GLY A 705 16.23 -18.17 7.23
N ILE A 706 17.46 -17.81 6.83
CA ILE A 706 17.76 -16.62 6.04
C ILE A 706 17.42 -16.87 4.57
N VAL A 707 16.74 -15.94 3.94
CA VAL A 707 16.49 -15.95 2.50
C VAL A 707 17.80 -15.71 1.76
N LEU A 708 18.05 -16.52 0.74
CA LEU A 708 19.26 -16.44 -0.08
C LEU A 708 19.05 -15.51 -1.28
N PRO A 709 19.53 -14.26 -1.24
CA PRO A 709 19.13 -13.23 -2.21
C PRO A 709 19.64 -13.48 -3.64
N TYR A 710 20.56 -14.42 -3.82
CA TYR A 710 21.14 -14.78 -5.13
C TYR A 710 20.74 -16.18 -5.60
N ALA A 711 19.71 -16.79 -5.00
CA ALA A 711 19.14 -18.04 -5.51
C ALA A 711 18.19 -17.76 -6.67
N PHE A 712 18.39 -18.51 -7.76
CA PHE A 712 17.58 -18.49 -8.99
C PHE A 712 17.25 -19.91 -9.38
N ASP A 713 15.99 -20.22 -9.64
CA ASP A 713 15.54 -21.52 -10.14
C ASP A 713 14.16 -21.41 -10.78
N SER A 714 13.80 -22.36 -11.62
CA SER A 714 12.45 -22.52 -12.14
C SER A 714 11.61 -23.38 -11.20
N LEU A 715 10.35 -23.06 -11.05
CA LEU A 715 9.40 -23.83 -10.25
C LEU A 715 8.44 -24.62 -11.14
N ARG A 716 8.06 -25.83 -10.67
CA ARG A 716 6.86 -26.52 -11.14
C ARG A 716 5.82 -26.42 -10.06
N VAL A 717 4.60 -26.07 -10.44
CA VAL A 717 3.47 -25.89 -9.53
C VAL A 717 2.34 -26.76 -10.00
N GLU A 718 1.81 -27.57 -9.09
CA GLU A 718 0.64 -28.41 -9.29
C GLU A 718 -0.41 -28.02 -8.26
N THR A 719 -1.66 -27.82 -8.68
CA THR A 719 -2.78 -27.46 -7.81
C THR A 719 -3.76 -28.60 -7.72
N LEU A 720 -4.31 -28.86 -6.53
CA LEU A 720 -5.34 -29.85 -6.29
C LEU A 720 -6.47 -29.22 -5.45
N GLY A 721 -7.70 -29.67 -5.69
CA GLY A 721 -8.89 -29.13 -5.04
C GLY A 721 -9.52 -27.97 -5.81
N PRO A 722 -10.40 -27.17 -5.17
CA PRO A 722 -11.19 -26.14 -5.85
C PRO A 722 -10.37 -24.84 -6.04
N ILE A 723 -9.22 -24.95 -6.68
CA ILE A 723 -8.30 -23.85 -6.98
C ILE A 723 -7.68 -24.00 -8.37
N GLU A 724 -7.33 -22.89 -8.97
CA GLU A 724 -6.56 -22.83 -10.22
C GLU A 724 -5.39 -21.87 -10.11
N LEU A 725 -4.29 -22.16 -10.81
CA LEU A 725 -3.14 -21.28 -10.85
C LEU A 725 -3.46 -20.02 -11.66
N VAL A 726 -3.21 -18.86 -11.10
CA VAL A 726 -3.25 -17.60 -11.85
C VAL A 726 -1.94 -17.47 -12.59
N GLY A 727 -2.02 -17.64 -13.90
CA GLY A 727 -0.89 -17.50 -14.74
C GLY A 727 0.00 -18.73 -14.85
N HIS A 728 1.29 -18.50 -15.08
CA HIS A 728 2.30 -19.55 -15.16
C HIS A 728 3.06 -19.73 -13.85
N ALA A 729 3.64 -20.91 -13.65
CA ALA A 729 4.56 -21.12 -12.55
C ALA A 729 5.72 -20.11 -12.61
N PRO A 730 5.95 -19.33 -11.54
CA PRO A 730 6.99 -18.31 -11.53
C PRO A 730 8.38 -18.95 -11.41
N ALA A 731 9.42 -18.17 -11.75
CA ALA A 731 10.78 -18.49 -11.36
C ALA A 731 11.13 -17.84 -10.03
N ILE A 732 11.99 -18.49 -9.26
CA ILE A 732 12.66 -17.86 -8.12
C ILE A 732 13.66 -16.84 -8.67
N VAL A 733 13.51 -15.59 -8.27
CA VAL A 733 14.41 -14.49 -8.60
C VAL A 733 14.85 -13.82 -7.31
N GLY A 734 16.16 -13.82 -7.06
CA GLY A 734 16.67 -13.24 -5.81
C GLY A 734 16.17 -13.96 -4.56
N GLY A 735 16.10 -15.29 -4.60
CA GLY A 735 15.74 -16.13 -3.46
C GLY A 735 14.26 -16.20 -3.12
N ALA A 736 13.37 -15.59 -3.89
CA ALA A 736 11.93 -15.69 -3.64
C ALA A 736 11.09 -15.57 -4.91
N ALA A 737 9.87 -16.08 -4.83
CA ALA A 737 8.81 -15.96 -5.82
C ALA A 737 7.45 -15.84 -5.11
N ALA A 738 6.40 -15.48 -5.84
CA ALA A 738 5.04 -15.63 -5.37
C ALA A 738 4.23 -16.44 -6.38
N ILE A 739 3.37 -17.29 -5.87
CA ILE A 739 2.39 -18.07 -6.61
C ILE A 739 1.01 -17.52 -6.24
N TYR A 740 0.15 -17.35 -7.21
CA TYR A 740 -1.20 -16.88 -7.01
C TYR A 740 -2.17 -17.98 -7.41
N VAL A 741 -3.07 -18.32 -6.50
CA VAL A 741 -4.11 -19.32 -6.75
C VAL A 741 -5.49 -18.71 -6.56
N LYS A 742 -6.33 -18.90 -7.58
CA LYS A 742 -7.71 -18.42 -7.63
C LYS A 742 -8.64 -19.52 -7.16
N THR A 743 -9.60 -19.18 -6.31
CA THR A 743 -10.61 -20.13 -5.85
C THR A 743 -11.65 -20.39 -6.93
N THR A 744 -12.06 -21.66 -7.08
CA THR A 744 -13.14 -22.10 -7.97
C THR A 744 -14.34 -22.66 -7.20
N GLY A 745 -14.21 -22.80 -5.89
CA GLY A 745 -15.26 -23.31 -5.01
C GLY A 745 -14.78 -23.49 -3.58
N LYS A 746 -15.62 -24.08 -2.73
CA LYS A 746 -15.30 -24.38 -1.32
C LYS A 746 -14.63 -25.76 -1.19
N GLY A 747 -13.73 -25.88 -0.21
CA GLY A 747 -13.01 -27.12 0.07
C GLY A 747 -11.57 -26.90 0.50
N MET A 748 -10.75 -27.94 0.44
CA MET A 748 -9.31 -27.84 0.67
C MET A 748 -8.60 -27.58 -0.66
N GLY A 749 -7.76 -26.55 -0.67
CA GLY A 749 -6.81 -26.29 -1.74
C GLY A 749 -5.43 -26.76 -1.34
N ASP A 750 -4.75 -27.46 -2.24
CA ASP A 750 -3.41 -27.93 -2.05
C ASP A 750 -2.52 -27.51 -3.22
N VAL A 751 -1.32 -27.03 -2.91
CA VAL A 751 -0.33 -26.54 -3.88
C VAL A 751 1.00 -27.20 -3.64
N MET A 752 1.37 -28.11 -4.55
CA MET A 752 2.68 -28.75 -4.58
C MET A 752 3.65 -27.92 -5.41
N ILE A 753 4.77 -27.56 -4.82
CA ILE A 753 5.79 -26.69 -5.42
C ILE A 753 7.11 -27.45 -5.47
N ARG A 754 7.69 -27.58 -6.66
CA ARG A 754 8.92 -28.34 -6.89
C ARG A 754 10.00 -27.47 -7.51
N SER A 755 11.20 -27.54 -6.95
CA SER A 755 12.43 -26.94 -7.46
C SER A 755 13.42 -28.06 -7.82
N GLY A 756 14.09 -27.91 -8.97
CA GLY A 756 15.13 -28.87 -9.36
C GLY A 756 16.34 -28.85 -8.46
N GLN A 757 16.62 -27.73 -7.79
CA GLN A 757 17.82 -27.52 -6.97
C GLN A 757 17.53 -27.51 -5.47
N PHE A 758 16.37 -27.00 -5.01
CA PHE A 758 16.12 -26.70 -3.60
C PHE A 758 15.07 -27.62 -2.95
N GLY A 759 14.63 -28.68 -3.67
CA GLY A 759 13.65 -29.65 -3.18
C GLY A 759 12.20 -29.18 -3.34
N ASP A 760 11.31 -29.91 -2.71
CA ASP A 760 9.86 -29.76 -2.84
C ASP A 760 9.28 -29.18 -1.54
N CYS A 761 8.15 -28.48 -1.65
CA CYS A 761 7.33 -28.07 -0.52
C CYS A 761 5.85 -28.05 -0.92
N GLU A 762 4.97 -28.15 0.08
CA GLU A 762 3.54 -28.24 -0.07
C GLU A 762 2.87 -27.18 0.82
N VAL A 763 1.77 -26.59 0.33
CA VAL A 763 0.97 -25.63 1.06
C VAL A 763 -0.49 -25.98 0.94
N GLU A 764 -1.14 -26.23 2.08
CA GLU A 764 -2.57 -26.49 2.19
C GLU A 764 -3.30 -25.31 2.82
N PHE A 765 -4.54 -25.06 2.41
CA PHE A 765 -5.43 -24.06 3.01
C PHE A 765 -6.89 -24.42 2.78
N ALA A 766 -7.77 -23.98 3.69
CA ALA A 766 -9.20 -24.19 3.60
C ALA A 766 -9.90 -23.04 2.88
N ILE A 767 -10.90 -23.33 2.04
CA ILE A 767 -11.77 -22.35 1.40
C ILE A 767 -13.18 -22.54 1.97
N ILE A 768 -13.73 -21.55 2.67
CA ILE A 768 -14.98 -21.66 3.44
C ILE A 768 -16.09 -20.72 2.96
#